data_e192ea2c392e117914d12f4bf47bd7cd
#
_entry.id   e192ea2c392e117914d12f4bf47bd7cd
#
_cell.length_a   1.000
_cell.length_b   1.000
_cell.length_c   1.000
_cell.angle_alpha   90.00
_cell.angle_beta   90.00
_cell.angle_gamma   90.00
#
_symmetry.space_group_name_H-M   'P 1'
#
loop_
_entity.id
_entity.type
_entity.pdbx_description
1 polymer ?
#
loop_
_entity_poly.entity_id
_entity_poly.type
_entity_poly.pdbx_seq_one_letter_code
_entity_poly.pdbx_strand_id
1 'polypeptide(L)'
;ESGQLEGEELAAARAQLEQLQGVIAQLQEAVAARSELEAQLASLESQKPQLDAAAQALEEGKAQLQGAQAQLDAAQAEIDSGWAQLEEGQAQLDAATQQLLSTQQTLIASQDEIASSERELEEGQAQIDQNEQTIRDGQEEIASGEKELEDARAKLEDGEVQLADGEKEYEEGKKEADEELADARQKLSDAQEEVDDIEVPQWYITDRGDLPEYTDYGDNADRIRNIGRVFPVLFFLVAALVSLTTMTRMVEEQRTQIGTLKALGYGKFDIAFKYLSYAFLATVGGSILGILVGEKLLPYIIIKAYGIMYHHMATDIQIPYEFQYAAIASVASLLCTTGATFSACYKELAETPASLMRPPAPKEGKRVLIERITFLWKRMNFSWKSSVRNLFRYKKRFFMTIFGIGGSMALMLVGFGLRDSIMDIAKIQYGELQRFHATVIMDEDASEQEQKKVEDFLADNQDVKRYTKVLFKQLTTEENNSNLGVYLYVPKDARTFQEDVTFRDRVTGEKYTLDDSGAIISEKTASLVGLREGDMIVLEDDNREYEVPIAHICENYLEHYIYMTPDLYEKIWGEQPDFLDYILTFKEDSERMETEVGQKILEYPGALSITYNRSIEEQLNNMLSSLDMVMVVLIVSAGLLAFVVLYNLSNINITERQRELATIKVLGFYDSEVSAYVFRENVLLTIIGVVAGGVLGIFLHRFVITTVEVDACMFGRNIAPLSFVISGLITCGFSAFVNGVMHFKLKKIDMVESLKSVE
;
A
#
# COMPACT_ATOMS: atom_id res chain seq x y z
N GLU A 1 52.33 73.55 -22.84
CA GLU A 1 52.64 72.65 -21.72
C GLU A 1 51.41 72.37 -20.81
N SER A 2 50.37 73.22 -20.87
CA SER A 2 49.18 73.04 -20.00
C SER A 2 48.10 72.06 -20.60
N GLY A 3 48.29 71.54 -21.80
CA GLY A 3 47.31 70.65 -22.44
C GLY A 3 47.61 69.16 -22.32
N GLN A 4 48.82 68.83 -21.86
CA GLN A 4 49.20 67.40 -21.73
C GLN A 4 48.95 66.82 -20.30
N LEU A 5 48.88 67.69 -19.32
CA LEU A 5 48.61 67.29 -17.96
C LEU A 5 47.13 66.95 -17.70
N GLU A 6 46.21 67.64 -18.45
CA GLU A 6 44.78 67.30 -18.32
C GLU A 6 44.38 65.91 -18.88
N GLY A 7 45.18 65.40 -19.85
CA GLY A 7 44.90 64.09 -20.43
C GLY A 7 45.26 62.91 -19.55
N GLU A 8 46.36 63.05 -18.85
CA GLU A 8 46.80 61.96 -17.92
C GLU A 8 45.98 61.95 -16.62
N GLU A 9 45.66 63.13 -16.10
CA GLU A 9 44.77 63.24 -14.95
C GLU A 9 43.36 62.78 -15.25
N LEU A 10 42.88 63.04 -16.49
CA LEU A 10 41.56 62.56 -16.93
C LEU A 10 41.54 61.02 -17.16
N ALA A 11 42.67 60.50 -17.62
CA ALA A 11 42.81 59.06 -17.81
C ALA A 11 42.93 58.35 -16.45
N ALA A 12 43.67 58.93 -15.51
CA ALA A 12 43.79 58.44 -14.13
C ALA A 12 42.43 58.51 -13.43
N ALA A 13 41.70 59.59 -13.58
CA ALA A 13 40.36 59.77 -13.03
C ALA A 13 39.35 58.77 -13.63
N ARG A 14 39.45 58.48 -14.93
CA ARG A 14 38.62 57.43 -15.56
C ARG A 14 38.95 56.03 -15.05
N ALA A 15 40.22 55.71 -14.91
CA ALA A 15 40.64 54.46 -14.36
C ALA A 15 40.18 54.28 -12.87
N GLN A 16 40.25 55.37 -12.12
CA GLN A 16 39.69 55.35 -10.77
C GLN A 16 38.15 55.24 -10.74
N LEU A 17 37.47 55.84 -11.72
CA LEU A 17 36.02 55.73 -11.85
C LEU A 17 35.61 54.32 -12.22
N GLU A 18 36.33 53.67 -13.14
CA GLU A 18 36.09 52.26 -13.49
C GLU A 18 36.37 51.33 -12.30
N GLN A 19 37.45 51.63 -11.58
CA GLN A 19 37.77 50.86 -10.35
C GLN A 19 36.71 51.04 -9.27
N LEU A 20 36.22 52.28 -9.09
CA LEU A 20 35.10 52.56 -8.18
C LEU A 20 33.79 51.92 -8.63
N GLN A 21 33.53 51.93 -9.93
CA GLN A 21 32.34 51.21 -10.49
C GLN A 21 32.46 49.71 -10.26
N GLY A 22 33.66 49.13 -10.41
CA GLY A 22 33.90 47.74 -10.09
C GLY A 22 33.65 47.42 -8.63
N VAL A 23 34.13 48.31 -7.74
CA VAL A 23 33.91 48.19 -6.28
C VAL A 23 32.41 48.38 -5.94
N ILE A 24 31.73 49.28 -6.62
CA ILE A 24 30.28 49.47 -6.43
C ILE A 24 29.52 48.25 -6.89
N ALA A 25 29.91 47.64 -8.01
CA ALA A 25 29.29 46.40 -8.46
C ALA A 25 29.50 45.23 -7.48
N GLN A 26 30.75 45.11 -6.95
CA GLN A 26 31.02 44.12 -5.93
C GLN A 26 30.30 44.42 -4.59
N LEU A 27 30.13 45.67 -4.26
CA LEU A 27 29.33 46.04 -3.09
C LEU A 27 27.85 45.81 -3.29
N GLN A 28 27.35 46.02 -4.51
CA GLN A 28 25.95 45.68 -4.84
C GLN A 28 25.70 44.18 -4.80
N GLU A 29 26.67 43.40 -5.31
CA GLU A 29 26.61 41.94 -5.22
C GLU A 29 26.72 41.46 -3.77
N ALA A 30 27.59 42.09 -2.98
CA ALA A 30 27.69 41.78 -1.56
C ALA A 30 26.45 42.20 -0.74
N VAL A 31 25.78 43.28 -1.15
CA VAL A 31 24.51 43.71 -0.54
C VAL A 31 23.38 42.76 -0.95
N ALA A 32 23.38 42.30 -2.18
CA ALA A 32 22.42 41.28 -2.64
C ALA A 32 22.63 39.96 -1.89
N ALA A 33 23.88 39.50 -1.81
CA ALA A 33 24.25 38.32 -1.03
C ALA A 33 23.91 38.47 0.47
N ARG A 34 24.08 39.68 1.01
CA ARG A 34 23.65 39.96 2.39
C ARG A 34 22.13 39.88 2.55
N SER A 35 21.38 40.43 1.59
CA SER A 35 19.92 40.36 1.61
C SER A 35 19.41 38.91 1.53
N GLU A 36 20.12 38.11 0.75
CA GLU A 36 19.81 36.69 0.64
C GLU A 36 20.16 35.91 1.92
N LEU A 37 21.30 36.27 2.55
CA LEU A 37 21.70 35.77 3.85
C LEU A 37 20.75 36.22 4.96
N GLU A 38 20.29 37.46 4.91
CA GLU A 38 19.30 37.98 5.86
C GLU A 38 17.94 37.29 5.72
N ALA A 39 17.56 36.98 4.47
CA ALA A 39 16.36 36.17 4.20
C ALA A 39 16.50 34.71 4.67
N GLN A 40 17.71 34.15 4.48
CA GLN A 40 18.02 32.81 5.01
C GLN A 40 18.08 32.83 6.54
N LEU A 41 18.61 33.90 7.12
CA LEU A 41 18.66 34.07 8.57
C LEU A 41 17.24 34.20 9.15
N ALA A 42 16.39 34.99 8.51
CA ALA A 42 14.98 35.12 8.90
C ALA A 42 14.23 33.80 8.76
N SER A 43 14.55 33.02 7.72
CA SER A 43 14.01 31.66 7.56
C SER A 43 14.48 30.72 8.66
N LEU A 44 15.79 30.80 8.99
CA LEU A 44 16.37 30.04 10.10
C LEU A 44 15.80 30.48 11.45
N GLU A 45 15.61 31.78 11.63
CA GLU A 45 14.99 32.33 12.85
C GLU A 45 13.55 31.94 13.00
N SER A 46 12.80 31.77 11.86
CA SER A 46 11.43 31.26 11.88
C SER A 46 11.36 29.78 12.24
N GLN A 47 12.44 29.05 11.95
CA GLN A 47 12.58 27.64 12.33
C GLN A 47 13.11 27.43 13.74
N LYS A 48 13.71 28.48 14.32
CA LYS A 48 14.27 28.40 15.68
C LYS A 48 13.28 27.93 16.74
N PRO A 49 12.00 28.39 16.75
CA PRO A 49 11.03 27.88 17.72
C PRO A 49 10.72 26.37 17.53
N GLN A 50 10.81 25.89 16.29
CA GLN A 50 10.63 24.45 16.02
C GLN A 50 11.86 23.66 16.44
N LEU A 51 13.03 24.24 16.25
CA LEU A 51 14.28 23.63 16.70
C LEU A 51 14.38 23.64 18.24
N ASP A 52 13.96 24.75 18.85
CA ASP A 52 13.91 24.87 20.31
C ASP A 52 12.88 23.89 20.92
N ALA A 53 11.73 23.74 20.26
CA ALA A 53 10.74 22.73 20.64
C ALA A 53 11.25 21.29 20.46
N ALA A 54 11.96 21.04 19.36
CA ALA A 54 12.61 19.74 19.14
C ALA A 54 13.76 19.49 20.12
N ALA A 55 14.50 20.53 20.43
CA ALA A 55 15.57 20.47 21.46
C ALA A 55 14.99 20.20 22.84
N GLN A 56 13.82 20.79 23.13
CA GLN A 56 13.12 20.58 24.39
C GLN A 56 12.57 19.17 24.48
N ALA A 57 11.98 18.67 23.37
CA ALA A 57 11.54 17.28 23.29
C ALA A 57 12.72 16.29 23.38
N LEU A 58 13.89 16.65 22.83
CA LEU A 58 15.10 15.84 22.96
C LEU A 58 15.62 15.84 24.39
N GLU A 59 15.56 16.99 25.07
CA GLU A 59 15.95 17.07 26.48
C GLU A 59 14.96 16.31 27.40
N GLU A 60 13.68 16.35 27.07
CA GLU A 60 12.69 15.52 27.76
C GLU A 60 12.94 14.02 27.50
N GLY A 61 13.22 13.67 26.24
CA GLY A 61 13.61 12.31 25.87
C GLY A 61 14.90 11.85 26.56
N LYS A 62 15.89 12.73 26.66
CA LYS A 62 17.13 12.45 27.42
C LYS A 62 16.86 12.29 28.92
N ALA A 63 15.94 13.10 29.43
CA ALA A 63 15.56 12.98 30.84
C ALA A 63 14.82 11.65 31.12
N GLN A 64 13.97 11.21 30.18
CA GLN A 64 13.34 9.91 30.26
C GLN A 64 14.36 8.77 30.13
N LEU A 65 15.30 8.91 29.19
CA LEU A 65 16.38 7.94 29.00
C LEU A 65 17.29 7.87 30.26
N GLN A 66 17.58 9.03 30.85
CA GLN A 66 18.33 9.07 32.12
C GLN A 66 17.53 8.45 33.27
N GLY A 67 16.21 8.68 33.25
CA GLY A 67 15.33 8.02 34.22
C GLY A 67 15.30 6.50 34.05
N ALA A 68 15.21 6.03 32.81
CA ALA A 68 15.28 4.61 32.50
C ALA A 68 16.66 4.02 32.82
N GLN A 69 17.73 4.76 32.53
CA GLN A 69 19.09 4.35 32.89
C GLN A 69 19.25 4.27 34.41
N ALA A 70 18.68 5.22 35.14
CA ALA A 70 18.73 5.17 36.62
C ALA A 70 17.91 3.99 37.17
N GLN A 71 16.83 3.62 36.50
CA GLN A 71 16.08 2.41 36.86
C GLN A 71 16.86 1.14 36.55
N LEU A 72 17.55 1.11 35.39
CA LEU A 72 18.41 0.01 35.01
C LEU A 72 19.59 -0.13 35.99
N ASP A 73 20.21 1.00 36.36
CA ASP A 73 21.32 1.01 37.32
C ASP A 73 20.84 0.58 38.72
N ALA A 74 19.59 0.94 39.06
CA ALA A 74 18.98 0.49 40.32
C ALA A 74 18.67 -1.01 40.28
N ALA A 75 18.13 -1.51 39.18
CA ALA A 75 17.89 -2.93 38.97
C ALA A 75 19.20 -3.73 38.95
N GLN A 76 20.23 -3.19 38.32
CA GLN A 76 21.56 -3.79 38.33
C GLN A 76 22.15 -3.83 39.76
N ALA A 77 21.95 -2.76 40.52
CA ALA A 77 22.37 -2.75 41.92
C ALA A 77 21.59 -3.76 42.78
N GLU A 78 20.34 -4.00 42.44
CA GLU A 78 19.50 -5.00 43.11
C GLU A 78 19.96 -6.43 42.77
N ILE A 79 20.31 -6.65 41.49
CA ILE A 79 20.91 -7.90 41.01
C ILE A 79 22.28 -8.13 41.69
N ASP A 80 23.12 -7.10 41.71
CA ASP A 80 24.44 -7.19 42.34
C ASP A 80 24.32 -7.47 43.87
N SER A 81 23.27 -6.86 44.48
CA SER A 81 22.96 -7.16 45.89
C SER A 81 22.45 -8.61 46.07
N GLY A 82 21.64 -9.08 45.10
CA GLY A 82 21.19 -10.45 45.07
C GLY A 82 22.36 -11.45 44.90
N TRP A 83 23.29 -11.14 44.04
CA TRP A 83 24.52 -11.92 43.87
C TRP A 83 25.38 -11.95 45.14
N ALA A 84 25.51 -10.78 45.80
CA ALA A 84 26.23 -10.71 47.07
C ALA A 84 25.56 -11.56 48.17
N GLN A 85 24.22 -11.56 48.22
CA GLN A 85 23.48 -12.42 49.14
C GLN A 85 23.60 -13.91 48.77
N LEU A 86 23.62 -14.23 47.49
CA LEU A 86 23.83 -15.61 47.02
C LEU A 86 25.25 -16.10 47.38
N GLU A 87 26.25 -15.23 47.22
CA GLU A 87 27.65 -15.50 47.56
C GLU A 87 27.83 -15.67 49.06
N GLU A 88 27.12 -14.83 49.85
CA GLU A 88 27.08 -14.99 51.32
C GLU A 88 26.36 -16.27 51.71
N GLY A 89 25.25 -16.62 51.07
CA GLY A 89 24.55 -17.88 51.25
C GLY A 89 25.40 -19.10 50.88
N GLN A 90 26.18 -19.00 49.78
CA GLN A 90 27.12 -20.04 49.40
C GLN A 90 28.25 -20.19 50.41
N ALA A 91 28.76 -19.06 50.92
CA ALA A 91 29.76 -19.11 51.98
C ALA A 91 29.25 -19.71 53.27
N GLN A 92 28.00 -19.45 53.61
CA GLN A 92 27.34 -20.06 54.76
C GLN A 92 27.13 -21.58 54.54
N LEU A 93 26.76 -21.99 53.31
CA LEU A 93 26.61 -23.39 52.95
C LEU A 93 27.96 -24.12 53.02
N ASP A 94 29.02 -23.49 52.53
CA ASP A 94 30.37 -24.06 52.56
C ASP A 94 30.86 -24.16 54.02
N ALA A 95 30.57 -23.15 54.87
CA ALA A 95 30.85 -23.21 56.28
C ALA A 95 30.07 -24.29 56.99
N ALA A 96 28.77 -24.45 56.68
CA ALA A 96 27.94 -25.50 57.20
C ALA A 96 28.43 -26.89 56.74
N THR A 97 28.89 -26.99 55.49
CA THR A 97 29.45 -28.24 54.94
C THR A 97 30.75 -28.61 55.65
N GLN A 98 31.61 -27.59 55.93
CA GLN A 98 32.80 -27.81 56.73
C GLN A 98 32.49 -28.23 58.17
N GLN A 99 31.45 -27.64 58.73
CA GLN A 99 31.00 -28.00 60.07
C GLN A 99 30.41 -29.43 60.14
N LEU A 100 29.67 -29.82 59.08
CA LEU A 100 29.18 -31.18 58.90
C LEU A 100 30.35 -32.20 58.76
N LEU A 101 31.35 -31.83 57.94
CA LEU A 101 32.56 -32.68 57.81
C LEU A 101 33.34 -32.82 59.10
N SER A 102 33.46 -31.71 59.87
CA SER A 102 34.11 -31.76 61.20
C SER A 102 33.30 -32.59 62.18
N THR A 103 31.98 -32.49 62.14
CA THR A 103 31.08 -33.29 62.97
C THR A 103 31.11 -34.75 62.57
N GLN A 104 31.22 -35.05 61.27
CA GLN A 104 31.40 -36.41 60.80
C GLN A 104 32.75 -37.03 61.25
N GLN A 105 33.83 -36.19 61.24
CA GLN A 105 35.13 -36.64 61.79
C GLN A 105 35.06 -36.88 63.28
N THR A 106 34.29 -36.03 63.97
CA THR A 106 34.08 -36.27 65.44
C THR A 106 33.25 -37.52 65.69
N LEU A 107 32.24 -37.81 64.86
CA LEU A 107 31.44 -39.01 64.93
C LEU A 107 32.26 -40.27 64.65
N ILE A 108 33.18 -40.21 63.65
CA ILE A 108 34.11 -41.32 63.34
C ILE A 108 35.07 -41.53 64.51
N ALA A 109 35.58 -40.45 65.07
CA ALA A 109 36.44 -40.56 66.28
C ALA A 109 35.70 -41.17 67.48
N SER A 110 34.42 -40.81 67.63
CA SER A 110 33.58 -41.39 68.68
C SER A 110 33.23 -42.86 68.42
N GLN A 111 33.13 -43.27 67.16
CA GLN A 111 32.95 -44.67 66.76
C GLN A 111 34.17 -45.50 67.06
N ASP A 112 35.39 -44.93 66.82
CA ASP A 112 36.62 -45.62 67.20
C ASP A 112 36.80 -45.69 68.69
N GLU A 113 36.29 -44.71 69.45
CA GLU A 113 36.31 -44.71 70.89
C GLU A 113 35.35 -45.77 71.46
N ILE A 114 34.15 -45.92 70.83
CA ILE A 114 33.20 -46.97 71.18
C ILE A 114 33.80 -48.35 70.87
N ALA A 115 34.47 -48.51 69.69
CA ALA A 115 35.11 -49.79 69.36
C ALA A 115 36.31 -50.13 70.26
N SER A 116 36.95 -49.09 70.82
CA SER A 116 37.99 -49.32 71.85
C SER A 116 37.37 -49.70 73.21
N SER A 117 36.26 -49.08 73.56
CA SER A 117 35.55 -49.40 74.79
C SER A 117 34.89 -50.79 74.77
N GLU A 118 34.47 -51.27 73.55
CA GLU A 118 33.95 -52.63 73.41
C GLU A 118 35.10 -53.65 73.65
N ARG A 119 36.32 -53.35 73.23
CA ARG A 119 37.48 -54.20 73.50
C ARG A 119 37.88 -54.18 75.02
N GLU A 120 37.78 -53.04 75.66
CA GLU A 120 37.98 -52.94 77.10
C GLU A 120 36.88 -53.66 77.87
N LEU A 121 35.67 -53.74 77.30
CA LEU A 121 34.54 -54.48 77.89
C LEU A 121 34.79 -56.01 77.78
N GLU A 122 35.34 -56.52 76.66
CA GLU A 122 35.70 -57.91 76.51
C GLU A 122 36.88 -58.34 77.42
N GLU A 123 37.85 -57.41 77.60
CA GLU A 123 38.92 -57.61 78.56
C GLU A 123 38.41 -57.56 80.00
N GLY A 124 37.41 -56.70 80.30
CA GLY A 124 36.74 -56.58 81.53
C GLY A 124 35.92 -57.87 81.91
N GLN A 125 35.29 -58.48 80.87
CA GLN A 125 34.56 -59.74 81.06
C GLN A 125 35.47 -60.92 81.45
N ALA A 126 36.69 -60.95 80.82
CA ALA A 126 37.69 -61.95 81.20
C ALA A 126 38.24 -61.75 82.62
N GLN A 127 38.19 -60.50 83.12
CA GLN A 127 38.56 -60.17 84.45
C GLN A 127 37.45 -60.46 85.48
N ILE A 128 36.17 -60.49 85.08
CA ILE A 128 35.02 -60.86 85.91
C ILE A 128 35.08 -62.34 86.25
N ASP A 129 35.45 -63.21 85.31
CA ASP A 129 35.61 -64.65 85.53
C ASP A 129 36.74 -64.96 86.53
N GLN A 130 37.71 -64.06 86.68
CA GLN A 130 38.76 -64.14 87.64
C GLN A 130 38.38 -63.63 89.03
N ASN A 131 37.31 -62.83 89.13
CA ASN A 131 36.86 -62.18 90.35
C ASN A 131 35.71 -62.86 91.07
N GLU A 132 35.14 -63.96 90.48
CA GLU A 132 34.16 -64.76 91.21
C GLU A 132 34.68 -65.27 92.56
N GLN A 133 35.98 -65.29 92.71
CA GLN A 133 36.65 -65.66 93.95
C GLN A 133 36.80 -64.50 94.95
N THR A 134 36.60 -63.28 94.49
CA THR A 134 36.67 -62.03 95.31
C THR A 134 35.31 -61.49 95.70
N ILE A 135 34.23 -62.17 95.28
CA ILE A 135 32.84 -61.74 95.46
C ILE A 135 32.36 -61.77 96.92
N ARG A 136 33.08 -62.40 97.86
CA ARG A 136 32.70 -62.40 99.29
C ARG A 136 33.02 -61.07 99.97
N ASP A 137 34.01 -60.37 99.56
CA ASP A 137 34.35 -59.08 100.15
C ASP A 137 33.75 -57.87 99.38
N GLY A 138 33.15 -58.14 98.20
CA GLY A 138 32.58 -57.07 97.36
C GLY A 138 31.09 -56.79 97.55
N GLN A 139 30.39 -57.47 98.51
CA GLN A 139 28.94 -57.19 98.71
C GLN A 139 28.66 -55.81 99.32
N GLU A 140 29.62 -55.24 100.01
CA GLU A 140 29.50 -53.83 100.45
C GLU A 140 29.80 -52.82 99.35
N GLU A 141 30.68 -53.20 98.36
CA GLU A 141 30.98 -52.39 97.21
C GLU A 141 29.84 -52.40 96.16
N ILE A 142 29.06 -53.53 96.12
CA ILE A 142 27.91 -53.70 95.20
C ILE A 142 26.81 -52.69 95.58
N ALA A 143 26.54 -52.45 96.88
CA ALA A 143 25.51 -51.50 97.30
C ALA A 143 25.90 -50.03 96.95
N SER A 144 27.22 -49.72 96.88
CA SER A 144 27.70 -48.46 96.42
C SER A 144 27.66 -48.38 94.89
N GLY A 145 27.95 -49.47 94.17
CA GLY A 145 27.91 -49.54 92.69
C GLY A 145 26.52 -49.55 92.13
N GLU A 146 25.52 -50.11 92.85
CA GLU A 146 24.11 -50.05 92.41
C GLU A 146 23.62 -48.59 92.35
N LYS A 147 24.07 -47.78 93.34
CA LYS A 147 23.69 -46.37 93.34
C LYS A 147 24.38 -45.55 92.20
N GLU A 148 25.64 -45.90 91.90
CA GLU A 148 26.31 -45.31 90.74
C GLU A 148 25.76 -45.77 89.38
N LEU A 149 25.24 -47.00 89.32
CA LEU A 149 24.58 -47.56 88.16
C LEU A 149 23.20 -46.94 87.93
N GLU A 150 22.49 -46.64 89.04
CA GLU A 150 21.21 -45.94 88.96
C GLU A 150 21.39 -44.47 88.50
N ASP A 151 22.43 -43.79 88.99
CA ASP A 151 22.81 -42.47 88.54
C ASP A 151 23.32 -42.45 87.07
N ALA A 152 24.03 -43.51 86.67
CA ALA A 152 24.47 -43.69 85.29
C ALA A 152 23.34 -43.98 84.29
N ARG A 153 22.35 -44.82 84.78
CA ARG A 153 21.10 -45.05 84.02
C ARG A 153 20.28 -43.79 83.85
N ALA A 154 20.12 -43.01 84.92
CA ALA A 154 19.42 -41.71 84.80
C ALA A 154 20.11 -40.75 83.81
N LYS A 155 21.45 -40.76 83.83
CA LYS A 155 22.23 -39.95 82.84
C LYS A 155 22.14 -40.52 81.41
N LEU A 156 22.01 -41.88 81.26
CA LEU A 156 21.82 -42.48 79.94
C LEU A 156 20.44 -42.16 79.36
N GLU A 157 19.42 -42.27 80.24
CA GLU A 157 18.03 -41.96 79.88
C GLU A 157 17.85 -40.49 79.58
N ASP A 158 18.54 -39.57 80.30
CA ASP A 158 18.57 -38.16 80.01
C ASP A 158 19.33 -37.90 78.66
N GLY A 159 20.44 -38.63 78.39
CA GLY A 159 21.20 -38.57 77.15
C GLY A 159 20.41 -39.14 75.97
N GLU A 160 19.62 -40.18 76.13
CA GLU A 160 18.75 -40.69 75.05
C GLU A 160 17.62 -39.70 74.72
N VAL A 161 17.08 -39.02 75.72
CA VAL A 161 16.06 -37.98 75.53
C VAL A 161 16.72 -36.78 74.77
N GLN A 162 17.92 -36.36 75.18
CA GLN A 162 18.65 -35.29 74.51
C GLN A 162 19.04 -35.67 73.05
N LEU A 163 19.39 -36.95 72.82
CA LEU A 163 19.68 -37.45 71.51
C LEU A 163 18.43 -37.46 70.59
N ALA A 164 17.31 -37.96 71.19
CA ALA A 164 16.04 -37.96 70.43
C ALA A 164 15.50 -36.58 70.17
N ASP A 165 15.67 -35.63 71.11
CA ASP A 165 15.33 -34.20 70.84
C ASP A 165 16.29 -33.59 69.83
N GLY A 166 17.59 -33.89 69.88
CA GLY A 166 18.58 -33.44 68.92
C GLY A 166 18.39 -34.04 67.52
N GLU A 167 17.99 -35.33 67.44
CA GLU A 167 17.64 -35.95 66.16
C GLU A 167 16.38 -35.29 65.52
N LYS A 168 15.42 -34.97 66.38
CA LYS A 168 14.20 -34.28 65.92
C LYS A 168 14.50 -32.87 65.45
N GLU A 169 15.30 -32.13 66.22
CA GLU A 169 15.72 -30.76 65.83
C GLU A 169 16.58 -30.78 64.54
N TYR A 170 17.40 -31.82 64.40
CA TYR A 170 18.17 -32.03 63.14
C TYR A 170 17.27 -32.35 61.93
N GLU A 171 16.30 -33.27 62.15
CA GLU A 171 15.36 -33.59 61.02
C GLU A 171 14.43 -32.43 60.69
N GLU A 172 13.99 -31.66 61.70
CA GLU A 172 13.24 -30.42 61.46
C GLU A 172 14.08 -29.38 60.77
N GLY A 173 15.33 -29.14 61.23
CA GLY A 173 16.26 -28.18 60.60
C GLY A 173 16.73 -28.62 59.20
N LYS A 174 16.88 -29.93 58.99
CA LYS A 174 17.21 -30.47 57.65
C LYS A 174 16.02 -30.30 56.71
N LYS A 175 14.81 -30.53 57.17
CA LYS A 175 13.60 -30.33 56.36
C LYS A 175 13.42 -28.86 55.99
N GLU A 176 13.62 -27.95 56.94
CA GLU A 176 13.57 -26.50 56.71
C GLU A 176 14.67 -26.06 55.73
N ALA A 177 15.90 -26.59 55.88
CA ALA A 177 16.99 -26.32 54.93
C ALA A 177 16.73 -26.91 53.53
N ASP A 178 16.15 -28.11 53.45
CA ASP A 178 15.79 -28.73 52.16
C ASP A 178 14.63 -27.95 51.47
N GLU A 179 13.65 -27.45 52.25
CA GLU A 179 12.56 -26.60 51.76
C GLU A 179 13.11 -25.22 51.28
N GLU A 180 14.00 -24.57 52.06
CA GLU A 180 14.65 -23.33 51.65
C GLU A 180 15.54 -23.52 50.41
N LEU A 181 16.23 -24.65 50.31
CA LEU A 181 17.10 -24.98 49.20
C LEU A 181 16.29 -25.29 47.91
N ALA A 182 15.11 -25.91 48.09
CA ALA A 182 14.17 -26.14 47.02
C ALA A 182 13.59 -24.82 46.52
N ASP A 183 13.15 -23.92 47.42
CA ASP A 183 12.65 -22.59 47.10
C ASP A 183 13.73 -21.70 46.44
N ALA A 184 14.97 -21.77 46.96
CA ALA A 184 16.09 -21.04 46.36
C ALA A 184 16.46 -21.57 44.96
N ARG A 185 16.37 -22.89 44.73
CA ARG A 185 16.57 -23.49 43.41
C ARG A 185 15.45 -23.12 42.43
N GLN A 186 14.21 -23.10 42.93
CA GLN A 186 13.09 -22.62 42.12
C GLN A 186 13.30 -21.17 41.71
N LYS A 187 13.60 -20.29 42.67
CA LYS A 187 13.88 -18.88 42.37
C LYS A 187 15.09 -18.68 41.45
N LEU A 188 16.09 -19.53 41.55
CA LEU A 188 17.25 -19.48 40.62
C LEU A 188 16.86 -19.97 39.22
N SER A 189 16.01 -21.00 39.16
CA SER A 189 15.47 -21.49 37.88
C SER A 189 14.60 -20.43 37.20
N ASP A 190 13.69 -19.82 37.99
CA ASP A 190 12.80 -18.76 37.53
C ASP A 190 13.61 -17.53 37.07
N ALA A 191 14.65 -17.12 37.83
CA ALA A 191 15.54 -16.03 37.45
C ALA A 191 16.45 -16.35 36.24
N GLN A 192 16.81 -17.64 36.09
CA GLN A 192 17.57 -18.07 34.90
C GLN A 192 16.67 -18.06 33.65
N GLU A 193 15.42 -18.49 33.78
CA GLU A 193 14.40 -18.42 32.74
C GLU A 193 14.11 -16.95 32.35
N GLU A 194 13.99 -16.05 33.35
CA GLU A 194 13.88 -14.60 33.10
C GLU A 194 15.11 -14.01 32.39
N VAL A 195 16.32 -14.51 32.66
CA VAL A 195 17.54 -14.05 31.98
C VAL A 195 17.69 -14.67 30.58
N ASP A 196 17.27 -15.92 30.42
CA ASP A 196 17.30 -16.61 29.12
C ASP A 196 16.19 -16.06 28.20
N ASP A 197 15.10 -15.55 28.76
CA ASP A 197 14.02 -14.84 28.04
C ASP A 197 14.37 -13.36 27.72
N ILE A 198 15.48 -12.82 28.25
CA ILE A 198 15.96 -11.52 27.82
C ILE A 198 16.48 -11.64 26.38
N GLU A 199 15.59 -11.35 25.46
CA GLU A 199 15.97 -11.24 24.05
C GLU A 199 17.11 -10.23 23.87
N VAL A 200 18.13 -10.60 23.11
CA VAL A 200 19.20 -9.67 22.74
C VAL A 200 18.53 -8.48 22.07
N PRO A 201 18.63 -7.25 22.64
CA PRO A 201 17.93 -6.12 22.08
C PRO A 201 18.35 -5.92 20.63
N GLN A 202 17.40 -6.18 19.71
CA GLN A 202 17.59 -5.90 18.31
C GLN A 202 17.43 -4.40 18.09
N TRP A 203 18.44 -3.79 17.48
CA TRP A 203 18.37 -2.40 17.08
C TRP A 203 17.57 -2.31 15.78
N TYR A 204 16.32 -1.94 15.86
CA TYR A 204 15.55 -1.53 14.68
C TYR A 204 15.91 -0.07 14.37
N ILE A 205 16.84 0.10 13.45
CA ILE A 205 17.18 1.45 12.94
C ILE A 205 16.20 1.73 11.81
N THR A 206 15.06 2.29 12.15
CA THR A 206 14.10 2.78 11.17
C THR A 206 14.47 4.21 10.78
N ASP A 207 14.66 4.44 9.50
CA ASP A 207 14.76 5.79 8.97
C ASP A 207 13.34 6.31 8.60
N ARG A 208 13.26 7.51 8.05
CA ARG A 208 11.98 8.07 7.64
C ARG A 208 11.36 7.31 6.45
N GLY A 209 12.16 6.61 5.67
CA GLY A 209 11.72 5.80 4.55
C GLY A 209 11.01 4.52 5.00
N ASP A 210 11.30 4.05 6.22
CA ASP A 210 10.69 2.84 6.77
C ASP A 210 9.37 3.14 7.51
N LEU A 211 9.03 4.43 7.70
CA LEU A 211 7.77 4.82 8.35
C LEU A 211 6.65 4.92 7.30
N PRO A 212 5.63 4.04 7.33
CA PRO A 212 4.53 4.06 6.38
C PRO A 212 3.83 5.41 6.33
N GLU A 213 3.63 6.08 7.46
CA GLU A 213 2.96 7.38 7.55
C GLU A 213 3.75 8.49 6.84
N TYR A 214 5.06 8.34 6.73
CA TYR A 214 5.90 9.28 6.01
C TYR A 214 6.00 8.96 4.52
N THR A 215 6.10 7.68 4.16
CA THR A 215 6.21 7.22 2.76
C THR A 215 4.89 7.27 2.02
N ASP A 216 3.76 7.02 2.68
CA ASP A 216 2.41 7.01 2.11
C ASP A 216 2.09 8.27 1.27
N TYR A 217 2.52 9.44 1.73
CA TYR A 217 2.32 10.68 0.96
C TYR A 217 3.10 10.66 -0.35
N GLY A 218 4.35 10.20 -0.30
CA GLY A 218 5.21 10.04 -1.47
C GLY A 218 4.63 9.02 -2.45
N ASP A 219 4.22 7.88 -1.96
CA ASP A 219 3.63 6.80 -2.74
C ASP A 219 2.33 7.23 -3.39
N ASN A 220 1.45 7.91 -2.68
CA ASN A 220 0.24 8.49 -3.25
C ASN A 220 0.54 9.53 -4.34
N ALA A 221 1.57 10.35 -4.15
CA ALA A 221 2.01 11.30 -5.18
C ALA A 221 2.55 10.57 -6.43
N ASP A 222 3.29 9.48 -6.25
CA ASP A 222 3.81 8.67 -7.34
C ASP A 222 2.71 7.89 -8.08
N ARG A 223 1.69 7.42 -7.38
CA ARG A 223 0.47 6.85 -7.97
C ARG A 223 -0.22 7.85 -8.87
N ILE A 224 -0.45 9.08 -8.40
CA ILE A 224 -1.04 10.17 -9.20
C ILE A 224 -0.13 10.49 -10.38
N ARG A 225 1.18 10.51 -10.19
CA ARG A 225 2.16 10.73 -11.28
C ARG A 225 2.07 9.66 -12.35
N ASN A 226 1.89 8.39 -12.00
CA ASN A 226 1.73 7.28 -12.93
C ASN A 226 0.43 7.40 -13.73
N ILE A 227 -0.68 7.74 -13.07
CA ILE A 227 -1.94 8.10 -13.74
C ILE A 227 -1.71 9.27 -14.71
N GLY A 228 -1.03 10.30 -14.24
CA GLY A 228 -0.71 11.49 -15.01
C GLY A 228 0.19 11.26 -16.21
N ARG A 229 0.91 10.15 -16.30
CA ARG A 229 1.71 9.77 -17.50
C ARG A 229 0.86 9.14 -18.59
N VAL A 230 -0.18 8.41 -18.26
CA VAL A 230 -0.99 7.63 -19.21
C VAL A 230 -2.08 8.48 -19.86
N PHE A 231 -2.86 9.19 -19.06
CA PHE A 231 -4.01 9.94 -19.56
C PHE A 231 -3.68 11.04 -20.58
N PRO A 232 -2.61 11.84 -20.41
CA PRO A 232 -2.26 12.88 -21.40
C PRO A 232 -1.99 12.32 -22.79
N VAL A 233 -1.39 11.13 -22.90
CA VAL A 233 -1.12 10.50 -24.19
C VAL A 233 -2.43 10.31 -24.99
N LEU A 234 -3.48 9.86 -24.30
CA LEU A 234 -4.79 9.64 -24.92
C LEU A 234 -5.46 10.97 -25.29
N PHE A 235 -5.39 11.97 -24.41
CA PHE A 235 -5.90 13.30 -24.71
C PHE A 235 -5.18 13.92 -25.90
N PHE A 236 -3.85 13.81 -25.98
CA PHE A 236 -3.08 14.30 -27.13
C PHE A 236 -3.40 13.55 -28.42
N LEU A 237 -3.60 12.24 -28.37
CA LEU A 237 -4.05 11.43 -29.51
C LEU A 237 -5.39 11.94 -30.06
N VAL A 238 -6.35 12.16 -29.18
CA VAL A 238 -7.67 12.67 -29.58
C VAL A 238 -7.56 14.11 -30.08
N ALA A 239 -6.78 14.96 -29.41
CA ALA A 239 -6.53 16.34 -29.88
C ALA A 239 -5.88 16.36 -31.25
N ALA A 240 -4.89 15.51 -31.49
CA ALA A 240 -4.27 15.37 -32.82
C ALA A 240 -5.27 14.93 -33.89
N LEU A 241 -6.14 13.97 -33.54
CA LEU A 241 -7.19 13.50 -34.44
C LEU A 241 -8.20 14.60 -34.79
N VAL A 242 -8.66 15.34 -33.76
CA VAL A 242 -9.57 16.49 -33.94
C VAL A 242 -8.90 17.58 -34.80
N SER A 243 -7.64 17.92 -34.51
CA SER A 243 -6.86 18.91 -35.27
C SER A 243 -6.67 18.48 -36.71
N LEU A 244 -6.27 17.21 -36.93
CA LEU A 244 -6.10 16.68 -38.30
C LEU A 244 -7.42 16.75 -39.09
N THR A 245 -8.53 16.43 -38.45
CA THR A 245 -9.85 16.45 -39.05
C THR A 245 -10.26 17.87 -39.42
N THR A 246 -10.14 18.78 -38.47
CA THR A 246 -10.53 20.19 -38.62
C THR A 246 -9.67 20.89 -39.66
N MET A 247 -8.35 20.70 -39.62
CA MET A 247 -7.41 21.35 -40.53
C MET A 247 -7.48 20.76 -41.95
N THR A 248 -7.63 19.42 -42.07
CA THR A 248 -7.85 18.81 -43.40
C THR A 248 -9.09 19.43 -44.07
N ARG A 249 -10.16 19.57 -43.31
CA ARG A 249 -11.39 20.17 -43.78
C ARG A 249 -11.20 21.63 -44.17
N MET A 250 -10.60 22.46 -43.30
CA MET A 250 -10.37 23.88 -43.55
C MET A 250 -9.54 24.09 -44.84
N VAL A 251 -8.57 23.23 -45.06
CA VAL A 251 -7.74 23.26 -46.28
C VAL A 251 -8.54 22.78 -47.49
N GLU A 252 -9.34 21.72 -47.38
CA GLU A 252 -10.21 21.22 -48.46
C GLU A 252 -11.29 22.24 -48.87
N GLU A 253 -11.90 22.96 -47.92
CA GLU A 253 -12.88 24.02 -48.17
C GLU A 253 -12.28 25.21 -48.95
N GLN A 254 -11.02 25.51 -48.67
CA GLN A 254 -10.31 26.61 -49.34
C GLN A 254 -9.49 26.16 -50.57
N ARG A 255 -9.73 24.94 -51.06
CA ARG A 255 -8.98 24.33 -52.13
C ARG A 255 -8.92 25.20 -53.40
N THR A 256 -10.02 25.84 -53.79
CA THR A 256 -10.06 26.76 -54.94
C THR A 256 -9.18 27.98 -54.70
N GLN A 257 -9.22 28.58 -53.51
CA GLN A 257 -8.34 29.73 -53.18
C GLN A 257 -6.87 29.31 -53.18
N ILE A 258 -6.55 28.13 -52.64
CA ILE A 258 -5.21 27.56 -52.67
C ILE A 258 -4.75 27.37 -54.14
N GLY A 259 -5.62 26.83 -54.98
CA GLY A 259 -5.37 26.69 -56.42
C GLY A 259 -5.09 28.00 -57.10
N THR A 260 -5.88 29.03 -56.81
CA THR A 260 -5.70 30.37 -57.34
C THR A 260 -4.37 31.00 -56.89
N LEU A 261 -4.05 30.94 -55.60
CA LEU A 261 -2.79 31.47 -55.09
C LEU A 261 -1.58 30.74 -55.71
N LYS A 262 -1.65 29.41 -55.87
CA LYS A 262 -0.62 28.63 -56.55
C LYS A 262 -0.49 29.02 -58.04
N ALA A 263 -1.60 29.29 -58.71
CA ALA A 263 -1.61 29.73 -60.09
C ALA A 263 -1.00 31.14 -60.28
N LEU A 264 -1.16 31.99 -59.23
CA LEU A 264 -0.54 33.32 -59.17
C LEU A 264 0.94 33.28 -58.78
N GLY A 265 1.52 32.11 -58.51
CA GLY A 265 2.94 31.92 -58.23
C GLY A 265 3.36 31.98 -56.76
N TYR A 266 2.40 32.01 -55.83
CA TYR A 266 2.73 31.95 -54.41
C TYR A 266 3.41 30.63 -54.05
N GLY A 267 4.42 30.72 -53.20
CA GLY A 267 5.16 29.55 -52.69
C GLY A 267 4.28 28.63 -51.87
N LYS A 268 4.59 27.32 -51.89
CA LYS A 268 3.86 26.33 -51.09
C LYS A 268 3.91 26.67 -49.59
N PHE A 269 5.03 27.22 -49.14
CA PHE A 269 5.22 27.59 -47.73
C PHE A 269 4.36 28.82 -47.37
N ASP A 270 4.29 29.84 -48.26
CA ASP A 270 3.51 31.05 -48.01
C ASP A 270 2.02 30.72 -47.85
N ILE A 271 1.53 29.81 -48.68
CA ILE A 271 0.14 29.34 -48.60
C ILE A 271 -0.08 28.51 -47.33
N ALA A 272 0.84 27.61 -46.99
CA ALA A 272 0.75 26.79 -45.80
C ALA A 272 0.84 27.63 -44.50
N PHE A 273 1.61 28.71 -44.53
CA PHE A 273 1.85 29.59 -43.39
C PHE A 273 0.55 30.14 -42.78
N LYS A 274 -0.43 30.46 -43.62
CA LYS A 274 -1.75 30.91 -43.17
C LYS A 274 -2.42 29.88 -42.26
N TYR A 275 -2.38 28.59 -42.63
CA TYR A 275 -3.02 27.50 -41.87
C TYR A 275 -2.19 27.10 -40.66
N LEU A 276 -0.87 27.10 -40.84
CA LEU A 276 0.06 26.83 -39.74
C LEU A 276 0.00 27.93 -38.68
N SER A 277 -0.08 29.21 -39.08
CA SER A 277 -0.25 30.32 -38.13
C SER A 277 -1.56 30.22 -37.34
N TYR A 278 -2.65 29.86 -38.03
CA TYR A 278 -3.93 29.66 -37.39
C TYR A 278 -3.86 28.53 -36.34
N ALA A 279 -3.32 27.37 -36.72
CA ALA A 279 -3.14 26.26 -35.82
C ALA A 279 -2.22 26.61 -34.63
N PHE A 280 -1.12 27.30 -34.92
CA PHE A 280 -0.17 27.78 -33.92
C PHE A 280 -0.82 28.72 -32.91
N LEU A 281 -1.49 29.77 -33.37
CA LEU A 281 -2.15 30.75 -32.50
C LEU A 281 -3.27 30.12 -31.67
N ALA A 282 -4.08 29.23 -32.28
CA ALA A 282 -5.13 28.51 -31.58
C ALA A 282 -4.55 27.59 -30.49
N THR A 283 -3.44 26.90 -30.80
CA THR A 283 -2.77 26.02 -29.86
C THR A 283 -2.11 26.79 -28.72
N VAL A 284 -1.43 27.91 -29.04
CA VAL A 284 -0.82 28.76 -28.00
C VAL A 284 -1.89 29.33 -27.08
N GLY A 285 -2.98 29.87 -27.65
CA GLY A 285 -4.10 30.36 -26.86
C GLY A 285 -4.72 29.25 -25.96
N GLY A 286 -4.93 28.08 -26.53
CA GLY A 286 -5.41 26.90 -25.79
C GLY A 286 -4.44 26.44 -24.71
N SER A 287 -3.13 26.45 -24.99
CA SER A 287 -2.10 26.10 -24.01
C SER A 287 -2.05 27.08 -22.85
N ILE A 288 -2.12 28.40 -23.14
CA ILE A 288 -2.14 29.41 -22.08
C ILE A 288 -3.37 29.21 -21.16
N LEU A 289 -4.56 29.07 -21.73
CA LEU A 289 -5.77 28.83 -20.97
C LEU A 289 -5.70 27.49 -20.21
N GLY A 290 -5.19 26.45 -20.86
CA GLY A 290 -5.01 25.13 -20.24
C GLY A 290 -4.05 25.14 -19.06
N ILE A 291 -2.94 25.87 -19.17
CA ILE A 291 -1.98 26.04 -18.06
C ILE A 291 -2.61 26.85 -16.93
N LEU A 292 -3.18 28.02 -17.24
CA LEU A 292 -3.76 28.90 -16.22
C LEU A 292 -4.86 28.23 -15.41
N VAL A 293 -5.69 27.41 -16.05
CA VAL A 293 -6.81 26.72 -15.38
C VAL A 293 -6.37 25.35 -14.89
N GLY A 294 -5.72 24.56 -15.74
CA GLY A 294 -5.39 23.16 -15.45
C GLY A 294 -4.42 23.00 -14.31
N GLU A 295 -3.34 23.79 -14.28
CA GLU A 295 -2.33 23.71 -13.21
C GLU A 295 -2.79 24.28 -11.86
N LYS A 296 -3.96 24.89 -11.81
CA LYS A 296 -4.55 25.34 -10.54
C LYS A 296 -5.74 24.48 -10.13
N LEU A 297 -6.68 24.28 -11.04
CA LEU A 297 -7.94 23.63 -10.74
C LEU A 297 -7.75 22.13 -10.44
N LEU A 298 -7.02 21.41 -11.30
CA LEU A 298 -6.87 19.95 -11.13
C LEU A 298 -6.05 19.59 -9.90
N PRO A 299 -4.85 20.17 -9.67
CA PRO A 299 -4.11 19.90 -8.44
C PRO A 299 -4.90 20.29 -7.18
N TYR A 300 -5.61 21.45 -7.21
CA TYR A 300 -6.45 21.85 -6.07
C TYR A 300 -7.50 20.78 -5.72
N ILE A 301 -8.21 20.26 -6.73
CA ILE A 301 -9.23 19.23 -6.51
C ILE A 301 -8.60 17.94 -5.97
N ILE A 302 -7.47 17.51 -6.56
CA ILE A 302 -6.77 16.29 -6.16
C ILE A 302 -6.23 16.42 -4.74
N ILE A 303 -5.54 17.52 -4.43
CA ILE A 303 -4.99 17.76 -3.10
C ILE A 303 -6.10 17.83 -2.05
N LYS A 304 -7.24 18.46 -2.37
CA LYS A 304 -8.42 18.49 -1.48
C LYS A 304 -8.99 17.09 -1.26
N ALA A 305 -9.05 16.26 -2.29
CA ALA A 305 -9.54 14.88 -2.18
C ALA A 305 -8.62 14.03 -1.29
N TYR A 306 -7.33 14.09 -1.53
CA TYR A 306 -6.34 13.36 -0.72
C TYR A 306 -6.14 13.95 0.67
N GLY A 307 -6.39 15.26 0.85
CA GLY A 307 -6.29 15.93 2.15
C GLY A 307 -7.23 15.37 3.23
N ILE A 308 -8.24 14.59 2.83
CA ILE A 308 -9.12 13.87 3.77
C ILE A 308 -8.35 12.73 4.47
N MET A 309 -7.35 12.17 3.80
CA MET A 309 -6.53 11.07 4.33
C MET A 309 -5.44 11.54 5.30
N TYR A 310 -5.10 12.84 5.29
CA TYR A 310 -3.99 13.39 6.08
C TYR A 310 -4.51 14.44 7.05
N HIS A 311 -4.50 14.13 8.34
CA HIS A 311 -5.06 14.97 9.42
C HIS A 311 -4.34 16.32 9.62
N HIS A 312 -3.11 16.44 9.18
CA HIS A 312 -2.25 17.59 9.43
C HIS A 312 -1.76 18.30 8.17
N MET A 313 -2.52 18.22 7.07
CA MET A 313 -2.17 19.03 5.92
C MET A 313 -2.29 20.53 6.24
N ALA A 314 -1.25 21.28 5.91
CA ALA A 314 -1.26 22.74 6.03
C ALA A 314 -2.51 23.30 5.30
N THR A 315 -3.21 24.22 5.96
CA THR A 315 -4.43 24.85 5.43
C THR A 315 -4.18 25.67 4.16
N ASP A 316 -2.94 26.13 3.96
CA ASP A 316 -2.49 26.91 2.81
C ASP A 316 -1.50 26.11 1.96
N ILE A 317 -2.01 25.15 1.16
CA ILE A 317 -1.19 24.42 0.20
C ILE A 317 -0.94 25.33 -0.99
N GLN A 318 0.32 25.72 -1.15
CA GLN A 318 0.75 26.48 -2.31
C GLN A 318 0.84 25.55 -3.53
N ILE A 319 0.11 25.88 -4.56
CA ILE A 319 0.15 25.18 -5.86
C ILE A 319 0.93 26.07 -6.83
N PRO A 320 2.25 25.91 -6.98
CA PRO A 320 3.04 26.68 -7.94
C PRO A 320 2.64 26.31 -9.37
N TYR A 321 3.00 27.17 -10.32
CA TYR A 321 2.98 26.79 -11.73
C TYR A 321 4.29 26.06 -12.06
N GLU A 322 4.17 24.84 -12.56
CA GLU A 322 5.33 24.02 -12.91
C GLU A 322 5.70 24.20 -14.38
N PHE A 323 6.66 25.07 -14.62
CA PHE A 323 7.10 25.44 -15.98
C PHE A 323 7.53 24.23 -16.83
N GLN A 324 8.10 23.20 -16.22
CA GLN A 324 8.53 21.99 -16.93
C GLN A 324 7.35 21.27 -17.56
N TYR A 325 6.29 20.99 -16.78
CA TYR A 325 5.10 20.30 -17.27
C TYR A 325 4.31 21.18 -18.25
N ALA A 326 4.20 22.48 -17.96
CA ALA A 326 3.62 23.46 -18.86
C ALA A 326 4.32 23.47 -20.23
N ALA A 327 5.65 23.46 -20.24
CA ALA A 327 6.44 23.42 -21.47
C ALA A 327 6.25 22.11 -22.23
N ILE A 328 6.34 20.96 -21.55
CA ILE A 328 6.13 19.63 -22.16
C ILE A 328 4.75 19.55 -22.80
N ALA A 329 3.69 19.92 -22.06
CA ALA A 329 2.32 19.89 -22.56
C ALA A 329 2.12 20.83 -23.75
N SER A 330 2.67 22.06 -23.69
CA SER A 330 2.58 23.04 -24.78
C SER A 330 3.32 22.57 -26.03
N VAL A 331 4.53 22.04 -25.88
CA VAL A 331 5.33 21.51 -27.01
C VAL A 331 4.62 20.29 -27.62
N ALA A 332 4.13 19.36 -26.80
CA ALA A 332 3.38 18.21 -27.30
C ALA A 332 2.11 18.63 -28.06
N SER A 333 1.35 19.58 -27.51
CA SER A 333 0.16 20.15 -28.19
C SER A 333 0.52 20.81 -29.51
N LEU A 334 1.58 21.63 -29.54
CA LEU A 334 2.09 22.29 -30.76
C LEU A 334 2.53 21.25 -31.79
N LEU A 335 3.27 20.23 -31.40
CA LEU A 335 3.71 19.17 -32.30
C LEU A 335 2.52 18.40 -32.90
N CYS A 336 1.54 18.04 -32.06
CA CYS A 336 0.34 17.35 -32.51
C CYS A 336 -0.48 18.18 -33.48
N THR A 337 -0.77 19.44 -33.15
CA THR A 337 -1.65 20.30 -33.96
C THR A 337 -0.96 20.83 -35.21
N THR A 338 0.29 21.33 -35.11
CA THR A 338 1.05 21.80 -36.25
C THR A 338 1.45 20.65 -37.18
N GLY A 339 1.82 19.50 -36.65
CA GLY A 339 2.10 18.28 -37.41
C GLY A 339 0.87 17.81 -38.20
N ALA A 340 -0.31 17.78 -37.54
CA ALA A 340 -1.58 17.47 -38.19
C ALA A 340 -1.91 18.46 -39.31
N THR A 341 -1.71 19.76 -39.03
CA THR A 341 -1.94 20.84 -40.01
C THR A 341 -0.98 20.76 -41.19
N PHE A 342 0.31 20.51 -40.89
CA PHE A 342 1.32 20.32 -41.95
C PHE A 342 0.96 19.13 -42.85
N SER A 343 0.57 18.00 -42.27
CA SER A 343 0.14 16.83 -43.03
C SER A 343 -1.08 17.09 -43.90
N ALA A 344 -2.05 17.87 -43.40
CA ALA A 344 -3.23 18.27 -44.14
C ALA A 344 -2.87 19.20 -45.32
N CYS A 345 -2.04 20.24 -45.07
CA CYS A 345 -1.58 21.18 -46.07
C CYS A 345 -0.71 20.51 -47.12
N TYR A 346 0.24 19.65 -46.72
CA TYR A 346 1.18 19.00 -47.63
C TYR A 346 0.46 18.22 -48.72
N LYS A 347 -0.58 17.49 -48.36
CA LYS A 347 -1.38 16.69 -49.28
C LYS A 347 -2.04 17.54 -50.36
N GLU A 348 -2.71 18.65 -50.00
CA GLU A 348 -3.39 19.52 -50.96
C GLU A 348 -2.41 20.39 -51.72
N LEU A 349 -1.33 20.87 -51.11
CA LEU A 349 -0.28 21.64 -51.78
C LEU A 349 0.60 20.80 -52.70
N ALA A 350 0.55 19.49 -52.67
CA ALA A 350 1.18 18.62 -53.66
C ALA A 350 0.42 18.58 -54.99
N GLU A 351 -0.90 18.82 -54.97
CA GLU A 351 -1.77 18.83 -56.14
C GLU A 351 -1.45 20.00 -57.09
N THR A 352 -1.75 19.86 -58.37
CA THR A 352 -1.57 20.92 -59.38
C THR A 352 -2.64 22.02 -59.21
N PRO A 353 -2.35 23.30 -59.58
CA PRO A 353 -3.35 24.36 -59.49
C PRO A 353 -4.66 24.02 -60.21
N ALA A 354 -4.55 23.43 -61.40
CA ALA A 354 -5.70 23.07 -62.21
C ALA A 354 -6.58 21.98 -61.57
N SER A 355 -5.96 21.04 -60.82
CA SER A 355 -6.71 20.00 -60.09
C SER A 355 -7.38 20.58 -58.83
N LEU A 356 -6.77 21.59 -58.21
CA LEU A 356 -7.31 22.26 -57.02
C LEU A 356 -8.53 23.13 -57.32
N MET A 357 -8.52 23.78 -58.53
CA MET A 357 -9.62 24.63 -58.96
C MET A 357 -10.83 23.85 -59.51
N ARG A 358 -10.66 22.55 -59.78
CA ARG A 358 -11.77 21.70 -60.19
C ARG A 358 -12.47 21.08 -58.99
N PRO A 359 -13.80 21.00 -58.98
CA PRO A 359 -14.51 20.25 -57.98
C PRO A 359 -14.00 18.79 -57.93
N PRO A 360 -13.77 18.22 -56.74
CA PRO A 360 -13.32 16.85 -56.64
C PRO A 360 -14.36 15.90 -57.25
N ALA A 361 -13.90 14.96 -58.07
CA ALA A 361 -14.78 13.96 -58.67
C ALA A 361 -15.53 13.18 -57.59
N PRO A 362 -16.84 12.92 -57.77
CA PRO A 362 -17.60 12.13 -56.84
C PRO A 362 -16.96 10.74 -56.63
N LYS A 363 -16.70 10.37 -55.40
CA LYS A 363 -16.14 9.05 -55.09
C LYS A 363 -17.14 7.96 -55.49
N GLU A 364 -16.68 6.98 -56.25
CA GLU A 364 -17.47 5.85 -56.64
C GLU A 364 -17.98 5.03 -55.41
N GLY A 365 -19.26 4.73 -55.39
CA GLY A 365 -19.86 3.90 -54.34
C GLY A 365 -19.46 2.43 -54.50
N LYS A 366 -18.60 1.93 -53.61
CA LYS A 366 -18.29 0.47 -53.54
C LYS A 366 -19.27 -0.23 -52.63
N ARG A 367 -19.54 -1.52 -52.95
CA ARG A 367 -20.40 -2.37 -52.07
C ARG A 367 -19.87 -2.38 -50.64
N VAL A 368 -20.78 -2.24 -49.69
CA VAL A 368 -20.45 -2.18 -48.24
C VAL A 368 -20.50 -3.58 -47.65
N LEU A 369 -19.68 -3.84 -46.64
CA LEU A 369 -19.58 -5.12 -45.98
C LEU A 369 -20.93 -5.59 -45.41
N ILE A 370 -21.76 -4.66 -44.91
CA ILE A 370 -23.11 -4.92 -44.36
C ILE A 370 -24.08 -5.40 -45.47
N GLU A 371 -23.84 -5.09 -46.74
CA GLU A 371 -24.64 -5.61 -47.87
C GLU A 371 -24.49 -7.13 -48.03
N ARG A 372 -23.38 -7.70 -47.53
CA ARG A 372 -23.14 -9.15 -47.51
C ARG A 372 -24.03 -9.88 -46.50
N ILE A 373 -24.45 -9.14 -45.43
CA ILE A 373 -25.38 -9.68 -44.42
C ILE A 373 -26.80 -9.47 -44.91
N THR A 374 -27.26 -10.36 -45.80
CA THR A 374 -28.51 -10.22 -46.54
C THR A 374 -29.75 -10.12 -45.64
N PHE A 375 -29.73 -10.75 -44.46
CA PHE A 375 -30.85 -10.71 -43.51
C PHE A 375 -31.04 -9.28 -42.94
N LEU A 376 -29.95 -8.63 -42.50
CA LEU A 376 -29.99 -7.27 -41.95
C LEU A 376 -30.32 -6.26 -43.06
N TRP A 377 -29.69 -6.41 -44.24
CA TRP A 377 -29.84 -5.49 -45.35
C TRP A 377 -31.28 -5.51 -45.93
N LYS A 378 -31.94 -6.65 -46.02
CA LYS A 378 -33.33 -6.74 -46.50
C LYS A 378 -34.33 -6.05 -45.57
N ARG A 379 -34.04 -6.02 -44.26
CA ARG A 379 -34.96 -5.48 -43.25
C ARG A 379 -34.81 -3.94 -43.09
N MET A 380 -33.76 -3.33 -43.65
CA MET A 380 -33.52 -1.90 -43.60
C MET A 380 -34.31 -1.13 -44.65
N ASN A 381 -34.94 -0.01 -44.25
CA ASN A 381 -35.59 0.95 -45.15
C ASN A 381 -34.57 1.66 -46.05
N PHE A 382 -35.03 2.25 -47.15
CA PHE A 382 -34.18 2.97 -48.10
C PHE A 382 -33.29 4.04 -47.44
N SER A 383 -33.86 4.83 -46.52
CA SER A 383 -33.13 5.87 -45.82
C SER A 383 -31.97 5.30 -45.00
N TRP A 384 -32.13 4.17 -44.29
CA TRP A 384 -31.09 3.49 -43.56
C TRP A 384 -30.01 2.90 -44.49
N LYS A 385 -30.42 2.31 -45.62
CA LYS A 385 -29.48 1.77 -46.62
C LYS A 385 -28.61 2.89 -47.21
N SER A 386 -29.24 4.03 -47.49
CA SER A 386 -28.51 5.23 -47.99
C SER A 386 -27.53 5.76 -46.97
N SER A 387 -27.94 5.91 -45.67
CA SER A 387 -27.06 6.36 -44.62
C SER A 387 -25.86 5.43 -44.40
N VAL A 388 -26.07 4.12 -44.38
CA VAL A 388 -25.00 3.13 -44.25
C VAL A 388 -24.03 3.18 -45.44
N ARG A 389 -24.55 3.23 -46.69
CA ARG A 389 -23.67 3.39 -47.85
C ARG A 389 -22.86 4.67 -47.83
N ASN A 390 -23.46 5.74 -47.40
CA ASN A 390 -22.80 7.03 -47.28
C ASN A 390 -21.71 7.02 -46.22
N LEU A 391 -21.99 6.42 -45.09
CA LEU A 391 -21.06 6.23 -43.98
C LEU A 391 -19.74 5.56 -44.43
N PHE A 392 -19.86 4.45 -45.16
CA PHE A 392 -18.67 3.70 -45.65
C PHE A 392 -18.05 4.25 -46.91
N ARG A 393 -18.71 5.17 -47.60
CA ARG A 393 -18.12 5.92 -48.74
C ARG A 393 -16.92 6.74 -48.30
N TYR A 394 -16.99 7.34 -47.10
CA TYR A 394 -15.97 8.20 -46.55
C TYR A 394 -15.22 7.48 -45.41
N LYS A 395 -14.50 6.40 -45.74
CA LYS A 395 -13.83 5.53 -44.76
C LYS A 395 -12.95 6.29 -43.77
N LYS A 396 -12.19 7.28 -44.23
CA LYS A 396 -11.32 8.10 -43.36
C LYS A 396 -12.15 8.76 -42.26
N ARG A 397 -13.24 9.43 -42.63
CA ARG A 397 -14.17 10.08 -41.71
C ARG A 397 -14.82 9.05 -40.76
N PHE A 398 -15.26 7.92 -41.30
CA PHE A 398 -15.84 6.83 -40.50
C PHE A 398 -14.92 6.38 -39.38
N PHE A 399 -13.68 6.02 -39.72
CA PHE A 399 -12.71 5.60 -38.68
C PHE A 399 -12.36 6.72 -37.72
N MET A 400 -12.15 7.95 -38.20
CA MET A 400 -11.84 9.10 -37.34
C MET A 400 -12.98 9.36 -36.32
N THR A 401 -14.24 9.27 -36.77
CA THR A 401 -15.40 9.44 -35.88
C THR A 401 -15.48 8.32 -34.86
N ILE A 402 -15.29 7.08 -35.28
CA ILE A 402 -15.32 5.92 -34.35
C ILE A 402 -14.18 6.02 -33.35
N PHE A 403 -12.95 6.37 -33.76
CA PHE A 403 -11.85 6.54 -32.84
C PHE A 403 -12.05 7.73 -31.88
N GLY A 404 -12.66 8.81 -32.37
CA GLY A 404 -12.95 9.97 -31.53
C GLY A 404 -14.02 9.64 -30.47
N ILE A 405 -15.15 9.09 -30.88
CA ILE A 405 -16.24 8.69 -29.95
C ILE A 405 -15.79 7.52 -29.08
N GLY A 406 -15.15 6.51 -29.70
CA GLY A 406 -14.66 5.35 -29.01
C GLY A 406 -13.58 5.67 -28.00
N GLY A 407 -12.65 6.58 -28.33
CA GLY A 407 -11.63 7.06 -27.39
C GLY A 407 -12.24 7.76 -26.16
N SER A 408 -13.21 8.64 -26.40
CA SER A 408 -13.92 9.31 -25.30
C SER A 408 -14.73 8.33 -24.44
N MET A 409 -15.42 7.38 -25.07
CA MET A 409 -16.14 6.32 -24.38
C MET A 409 -15.17 5.42 -23.58
N ALA A 410 -14.02 5.07 -24.16
CA ALA A 410 -13.00 4.26 -23.50
C ALA A 410 -12.44 4.94 -22.26
N LEU A 411 -12.12 6.25 -22.36
CA LEU A 411 -11.66 7.05 -21.22
C LEU A 411 -12.70 7.11 -20.10
N MET A 412 -13.97 7.29 -20.46
CA MET A 412 -15.07 7.32 -19.50
C MET A 412 -15.25 5.95 -18.82
N LEU A 413 -15.18 4.88 -19.62
CA LEU A 413 -15.26 3.51 -19.11
C LEU A 413 -14.07 3.18 -18.19
N VAL A 414 -12.87 3.69 -18.47
CA VAL A 414 -11.71 3.55 -17.56
C VAL A 414 -11.98 4.25 -16.24
N GLY A 415 -12.56 5.46 -16.26
CA GLY A 415 -12.89 6.17 -15.02
C GLY A 415 -13.89 5.37 -14.14
N PHE A 416 -14.98 4.86 -14.72
CA PHE A 416 -15.92 4.01 -13.99
C PHE A 416 -15.32 2.65 -13.62
N GLY A 417 -14.56 2.06 -14.53
CA GLY A 417 -13.91 0.75 -14.30
C GLY A 417 -12.86 0.80 -13.19
N LEU A 418 -12.08 1.89 -13.08
CA LEU A 418 -11.18 2.11 -11.96
C LEU A 418 -11.96 2.15 -10.65
N ARG A 419 -13.06 2.89 -10.62
CA ARG A 419 -13.94 2.94 -9.45
C ARG A 419 -14.45 1.56 -9.07
N ASP A 420 -14.99 0.81 -10.02
CA ASP A 420 -15.51 -0.54 -9.78
C ASP A 420 -14.41 -1.46 -9.22
N SER A 421 -13.23 -1.46 -9.87
CA SER A 421 -12.10 -2.32 -9.49
C SER A 421 -11.56 -1.99 -8.09
N ILE A 422 -11.61 -0.73 -7.69
CA ILE A 422 -11.15 -0.29 -6.37
C ILE A 422 -12.20 -0.60 -5.30
N MET A 423 -13.48 -0.33 -5.58
CA MET A 423 -14.56 -0.57 -4.62
C MET A 423 -14.87 -2.06 -4.41
N ASP A 424 -14.52 -2.92 -5.37
CA ASP A 424 -14.70 -4.37 -5.22
C ASP A 424 -13.65 -5.02 -4.29
N ILE A 425 -12.53 -4.33 -3.99
CA ILE A 425 -11.41 -4.88 -3.19
C ILE A 425 -11.93 -5.37 -1.83
N ALA A 426 -12.45 -4.46 -1.02
CA ALA A 426 -12.90 -4.76 0.34
C ALA A 426 -14.02 -5.83 0.34
N LYS A 427 -14.97 -5.70 -0.59
CA LYS A 427 -16.08 -6.65 -0.73
C LYS A 427 -15.62 -8.07 -1.08
N ILE A 428 -14.65 -8.22 -1.97
CA ILE A 428 -14.14 -9.54 -2.34
C ILE A 428 -13.25 -10.07 -1.22
N GLN A 429 -12.33 -9.25 -0.72
CA GLN A 429 -11.39 -9.65 0.32
C GLN A 429 -12.11 -10.16 1.57
N TYR A 430 -13.02 -9.37 2.14
CA TYR A 430 -13.69 -9.70 3.40
C TYR A 430 -15.06 -10.38 3.23
N GLY A 431 -15.70 -10.23 2.08
CA GLY A 431 -16.97 -10.90 1.82
C GLY A 431 -16.87 -12.29 1.19
N GLU A 432 -15.80 -12.56 0.43
CA GLU A 432 -15.66 -13.84 -0.30
C GLU A 432 -14.43 -14.65 0.09
N LEU A 433 -13.27 -13.98 0.31
CA LEU A 433 -11.99 -14.67 0.55
C LEU A 433 -11.73 -14.91 2.04
N GLN A 434 -11.77 -13.88 2.87
CA GLN A 434 -11.54 -13.92 4.32
C GLN A 434 -12.84 -13.57 5.06
N ARG A 435 -13.67 -14.56 5.32
CA ARG A 435 -15.02 -14.37 5.87
C ARG A 435 -15.10 -14.44 7.38
N PHE A 436 -13.99 -14.58 8.08
CA PHE A 436 -13.95 -14.41 9.53
C PHE A 436 -14.13 -12.93 9.89
N HIS A 437 -14.60 -12.68 11.10
CA HIS A 437 -14.98 -11.31 11.50
C HIS A 437 -13.90 -10.61 12.31
N ALA A 438 -13.11 -11.36 13.08
CA ALA A 438 -12.06 -10.80 13.93
C ALA A 438 -10.84 -11.71 14.02
N THR A 439 -9.69 -11.10 14.27
CA THR A 439 -8.44 -11.77 14.67
C THR A 439 -8.10 -11.30 16.08
N VAL A 440 -7.91 -12.22 16.99
CA VAL A 440 -7.41 -11.97 18.35
C VAL A 440 -5.94 -12.30 18.36
N ILE A 441 -5.12 -11.33 18.68
CA ILE A 441 -3.70 -11.47 18.89
C ILE A 441 -3.47 -11.66 20.38
N MET A 442 -2.81 -12.76 20.71
CA MET A 442 -2.47 -13.09 22.10
C MET A 442 -1.09 -12.53 22.42
N ASP A 443 -0.86 -12.36 23.70
CA ASP A 443 0.47 -12.06 24.24
C ASP A 443 1.36 -13.29 24.09
N GLU A 444 2.54 -13.16 23.53
CA GLU A 444 3.51 -14.25 23.36
C GLU A 444 3.95 -14.81 24.72
N ASP A 445 3.99 -13.95 25.75
CA ASP A 445 4.32 -14.32 27.13
C ASP A 445 3.11 -14.85 27.92
N ALA A 446 1.94 -14.97 27.28
CA ALA A 446 0.74 -15.45 27.97
C ALA A 446 0.90 -16.89 28.43
N SER A 447 0.72 -17.10 29.73
CA SER A 447 0.76 -18.43 30.30
C SER A 447 -0.32 -19.36 29.70
N GLU A 448 -0.07 -20.67 29.65
CA GLU A 448 -1.06 -21.67 29.21
C GLU A 448 -2.41 -21.52 29.93
N GLN A 449 -2.41 -21.07 31.19
CA GLN A 449 -3.65 -20.83 31.94
C GLN A 449 -4.41 -19.60 31.42
N GLU A 450 -3.75 -18.58 31.00
CA GLU A 450 -4.37 -17.38 30.42
C GLU A 450 -4.90 -17.65 29.02
N GLN A 451 -4.12 -18.32 28.17
CA GLN A 451 -4.58 -18.80 26.87
C GLN A 451 -5.82 -19.67 26.99
N LYS A 452 -5.82 -20.60 27.96
CA LYS A 452 -6.96 -21.48 28.21
C LYS A 452 -8.21 -20.72 28.66
N LYS A 453 -8.08 -19.67 29.47
CA LYS A 453 -9.24 -18.84 29.86
C LYS A 453 -9.89 -18.15 28.64
N VAL A 454 -9.09 -17.66 27.71
CA VAL A 454 -9.61 -17.06 26.46
C VAL A 454 -10.27 -18.14 25.62
N GLU A 455 -9.65 -19.31 25.47
CA GLU A 455 -10.22 -20.43 24.72
C GLU A 455 -11.54 -20.93 25.32
N ASP A 456 -11.59 -21.11 26.65
CA ASP A 456 -12.81 -21.52 27.37
C ASP A 456 -13.92 -20.45 27.17
N PHE A 457 -13.57 -19.17 27.24
CA PHE A 457 -14.53 -18.09 26.97
C PHE A 457 -15.06 -18.14 25.52
N LEU A 458 -14.18 -18.36 24.53
CA LEU A 458 -14.58 -18.47 23.12
C LEU A 458 -15.46 -19.69 22.87
N ALA A 459 -15.17 -20.81 23.53
CA ALA A 459 -15.93 -22.06 23.41
C ALA A 459 -17.33 -21.96 24.04
N ASP A 460 -17.44 -21.29 25.21
CA ASP A 460 -18.69 -21.13 25.93
C ASP A 460 -19.56 -19.97 25.48
N ASN A 461 -18.99 -19.03 24.68
CA ASN A 461 -19.71 -17.84 24.25
C ASN A 461 -20.73 -18.16 23.15
N GLN A 462 -22.00 -17.87 23.44
CA GLN A 462 -23.09 -18.15 22.50
C GLN A 462 -23.07 -17.29 21.25
N ASP A 463 -22.37 -16.18 21.25
CA ASP A 463 -22.31 -15.23 20.13
C ASP A 463 -21.16 -15.58 19.15
N VAL A 464 -20.20 -16.37 19.62
CA VAL A 464 -19.15 -16.94 18.75
C VAL A 464 -19.73 -18.16 18.02
N LYS A 465 -19.69 -18.14 16.71
CA LYS A 465 -20.12 -19.25 15.86
C LYS A 465 -19.01 -20.27 15.70
N ARG A 466 -17.78 -19.80 15.51
CA ARG A 466 -16.58 -20.60 15.30
C ARG A 466 -15.34 -19.78 15.66
N TYR A 467 -14.35 -20.47 16.13
CA TYR A 467 -13.00 -19.95 16.27
C TYR A 467 -11.99 -20.99 15.79
N THR A 468 -10.84 -20.51 15.29
CA THR A 468 -9.74 -21.37 14.86
C THR A 468 -8.45 -20.79 15.42
N LYS A 469 -7.66 -21.64 16.10
CA LYS A 469 -6.30 -21.26 16.51
C LYS A 469 -5.40 -21.20 15.30
N VAL A 470 -4.56 -20.19 15.24
CA VAL A 470 -3.59 -19.97 14.18
C VAL A 470 -2.25 -19.52 14.76
N LEU A 471 -1.17 -19.85 14.10
CA LEU A 471 0.06 -19.08 14.18
C LEU A 471 -0.06 -17.96 13.14
N PHE A 472 0.00 -16.71 13.60
CA PHE A 472 0.02 -15.53 12.75
C PHE A 472 1.31 -14.78 13.00
N LYS A 473 2.20 -14.74 12.02
CA LYS A 473 3.54 -14.14 12.16
C LYS A 473 3.87 -13.28 10.95
N GLN A 474 4.50 -12.15 11.19
CA GLN A 474 5.03 -11.32 10.12
C GLN A 474 6.47 -11.75 9.83
N LEU A 475 6.73 -12.06 8.57
CA LEU A 475 8.03 -12.47 8.04
C LEU A 475 8.46 -11.51 6.95
N THR A 476 9.69 -11.64 6.47
CA THR A 476 10.18 -10.89 5.31
C THR A 476 10.63 -11.82 4.20
N THR A 477 10.51 -11.33 2.96
CA THR A 477 11.07 -11.97 1.77
C THR A 477 11.76 -10.92 0.91
N GLU A 478 12.75 -11.30 0.14
CA GLU A 478 13.52 -10.36 -0.67
C GLU A 478 12.83 -10.07 -2.00
N GLU A 479 12.59 -8.78 -2.28
CA GLU A 479 12.12 -8.26 -3.56
C GLU A 479 13.12 -7.24 -4.10
N ASN A 480 13.78 -7.50 -5.23
CA ASN A 480 14.68 -6.55 -5.91
C ASN A 480 15.70 -5.85 -4.98
N ASN A 481 16.27 -6.54 -4.00
CA ASN A 481 17.13 -6.02 -2.94
C ASN A 481 16.41 -5.12 -1.92
N SER A 482 15.11 -5.25 -1.74
CA SER A 482 14.32 -4.64 -0.69
C SER A 482 13.55 -5.71 0.06
N ASN A 483 13.32 -5.53 1.35
CA ASN A 483 12.55 -6.48 2.15
C ASN A 483 11.06 -6.24 1.94
N LEU A 484 10.34 -7.29 1.55
CA LEU A 484 8.89 -7.30 1.45
C LEU A 484 8.31 -8.02 2.69
N GLY A 485 7.53 -7.31 3.49
CA GLY A 485 6.81 -7.92 4.62
C GLY A 485 5.70 -8.85 4.13
N VAL A 486 5.64 -10.05 4.67
CA VAL A 486 4.61 -11.05 4.36
C VAL A 486 4.03 -11.62 5.65
N TYR A 487 2.74 -11.90 5.66
CA TYR A 487 2.05 -12.49 6.80
C TYR A 487 1.87 -13.99 6.61
N LEU A 488 2.43 -14.75 7.51
CA LEU A 488 2.29 -16.20 7.54
C LEU A 488 1.09 -16.59 8.41
N TYR A 489 0.20 -17.43 7.86
CA TYR A 489 -0.88 -18.09 8.57
C TYR A 489 -0.66 -19.61 8.58
N VAL A 490 -0.56 -20.18 9.76
CA VAL A 490 -0.56 -21.63 9.96
C VAL A 490 -1.75 -21.99 10.87
N PRO A 491 -2.86 -22.48 10.31
CA PRO A 491 -4.02 -22.84 11.13
C PRO A 491 -3.81 -24.19 11.82
N LYS A 492 -4.20 -24.31 13.08
CA LYS A 492 -4.19 -25.59 13.81
C LYS A 492 -5.05 -26.67 13.14
N ASP A 493 -6.18 -26.26 12.56
CA ASP A 493 -7.06 -27.12 11.74
C ASP A 493 -7.33 -26.47 10.40
N ALA A 494 -6.63 -26.94 9.37
CA ALA A 494 -6.75 -26.43 8.00
C ALA A 494 -8.17 -26.58 7.43
N ARG A 495 -8.96 -27.57 7.87
CA ARG A 495 -10.32 -27.76 7.36
C ARG A 495 -11.27 -26.72 7.91
N THR A 496 -11.24 -26.48 9.21
CA THR A 496 -12.06 -25.45 9.85
C THR A 496 -11.66 -24.05 9.36
N PHE A 497 -10.37 -23.81 9.15
CA PHE A 497 -9.88 -22.56 8.60
C PHE A 497 -10.42 -22.27 7.21
N GLN A 498 -10.48 -23.26 6.34
CA GLN A 498 -11.01 -23.13 4.96
C GLN A 498 -12.53 -22.91 4.90
N GLU A 499 -13.25 -23.08 5.99
CA GLU A 499 -14.65 -22.65 6.07
C GLU A 499 -14.77 -21.11 6.12
N ASP A 500 -13.75 -20.43 6.61
CA ASP A 500 -13.69 -18.97 6.73
C ASP A 500 -12.76 -18.31 5.71
N VAL A 501 -11.73 -19.02 5.22
CA VAL A 501 -10.80 -18.53 4.21
C VAL A 501 -10.92 -19.35 2.94
N THR A 502 -11.14 -18.69 1.81
CA THR A 502 -11.28 -19.33 0.51
C THR A 502 -10.05 -19.09 -0.35
N PHE A 503 -9.37 -20.16 -0.71
CA PHE A 503 -8.27 -20.12 -1.67
C PHE A 503 -8.79 -20.45 -3.06
N ARG A 504 -8.59 -19.55 -4.01
CA ARG A 504 -8.99 -19.77 -5.40
C ARG A 504 -8.06 -19.06 -6.38
N ASP A 505 -7.95 -19.56 -7.59
CA ASP A 505 -7.37 -18.81 -8.69
C ASP A 505 -8.33 -17.71 -9.15
N ARG A 506 -7.85 -16.49 -9.28
CA ARG A 506 -8.67 -15.33 -9.64
C ARG A 506 -9.26 -15.41 -11.04
N VAL A 507 -8.56 -16.03 -11.98
CA VAL A 507 -8.94 -16.06 -13.41
C VAL A 507 -9.87 -17.21 -13.70
N THR A 508 -9.54 -18.41 -13.21
CA THR A 508 -10.32 -19.63 -13.46
C THR A 508 -11.44 -19.86 -12.44
N GLY A 509 -11.30 -19.30 -11.24
CA GLY A 509 -12.18 -19.54 -10.11
C GLY A 509 -11.99 -20.94 -9.47
N GLU A 510 -10.94 -21.68 -9.86
CA GLU A 510 -10.60 -22.96 -9.29
C GLU A 510 -10.23 -22.81 -7.82
N LYS A 511 -10.83 -23.64 -6.97
CA LYS A 511 -10.58 -23.60 -5.53
C LYS A 511 -9.47 -24.56 -5.16
N TYR A 512 -8.58 -24.10 -4.30
CA TYR A 512 -7.47 -24.88 -3.76
C TYR A 512 -7.76 -25.34 -2.34
N THR A 513 -7.15 -26.43 -1.96
CA THR A 513 -7.13 -26.95 -0.59
C THR A 513 -5.74 -26.73 0.00
N LEU A 514 -5.69 -26.29 1.23
CA LEU A 514 -4.44 -26.18 1.97
C LEU A 514 -3.99 -27.58 2.39
N ASP A 515 -2.86 -28.03 1.85
CA ASP A 515 -2.28 -29.34 2.11
C ASP A 515 -0.75 -29.28 2.26
N ASP A 516 -0.12 -30.40 2.50
CA ASP A 516 1.33 -30.49 2.77
C ASP A 516 2.20 -30.46 1.51
N SER A 517 1.62 -30.25 0.34
CA SER A 517 2.37 -30.19 -0.93
C SER A 517 3.22 -28.93 -1.06
N GLY A 518 2.79 -27.85 -0.42
CA GLY A 518 3.47 -26.56 -0.40
C GLY A 518 2.56 -25.45 0.15
N ALA A 519 3.14 -24.28 0.28
CA ALA A 519 2.41 -23.10 0.71
C ALA A 519 1.49 -22.55 -0.39
N ILE A 520 0.41 -21.89 0.01
CA ILE A 520 -0.43 -21.07 -0.86
C ILE A 520 -0.04 -19.61 -0.63
N ILE A 521 0.38 -18.91 -1.67
CA ILE A 521 0.80 -17.51 -1.57
C ILE A 521 -0.15 -16.58 -2.33
N SER A 522 -0.21 -15.33 -1.93
CA SER A 522 -1.04 -14.33 -2.62
C SER A 522 -0.48 -14.00 -4.01
N GLU A 523 -1.38 -13.76 -4.99
CA GLU A 523 -1.03 -13.45 -6.40
C GLU A 523 -0.10 -12.21 -6.47
N LYS A 524 -0.34 -11.22 -5.63
CA LYS A 524 0.49 -10.01 -5.61
C LYS A 524 1.90 -10.30 -5.14
N THR A 525 2.08 -11.07 -4.07
CA THR A 525 3.38 -11.52 -3.58
C THR A 525 4.14 -12.28 -4.64
N ALA A 526 3.50 -13.28 -5.26
CA ALA A 526 4.09 -14.04 -6.34
C ALA A 526 4.55 -13.15 -7.52
N SER A 527 3.75 -12.12 -7.84
CA SER A 527 4.07 -11.19 -8.93
C SER A 527 5.25 -10.27 -8.60
N LEU A 528 5.35 -9.78 -7.36
CA LEU A 528 6.41 -8.89 -6.92
C LEU A 528 7.76 -9.61 -6.85
N VAL A 529 7.77 -10.78 -6.21
CA VAL A 529 8.99 -11.60 -6.08
C VAL A 529 9.34 -12.34 -7.39
N GLY A 530 8.38 -12.41 -8.33
CA GLY A 530 8.57 -13.03 -9.64
C GLY A 530 8.49 -14.57 -9.64
N LEU A 531 7.76 -15.12 -8.69
CA LEU A 531 7.62 -16.57 -8.46
C LEU A 531 6.37 -17.15 -9.15
N ARG A 532 6.39 -18.46 -9.34
CA ARG A 532 5.30 -19.25 -9.93
C ARG A 532 5.01 -20.49 -9.09
N GLU A 533 3.89 -21.11 -9.35
CA GLU A 533 3.59 -22.43 -8.77
C GLU A 533 4.71 -23.43 -9.08
N GLY A 534 5.18 -24.11 -8.03
CA GLY A 534 6.31 -25.03 -8.07
C GLY A 534 7.67 -24.42 -7.77
N ASP A 535 7.79 -23.09 -7.68
CA ASP A 535 9.02 -22.42 -7.25
C ASP A 535 9.14 -22.47 -5.71
N MET A 536 10.29 -22.01 -5.20
CA MET A 536 10.53 -21.85 -3.77
C MET A 536 10.54 -20.37 -3.42
N ILE A 537 9.88 -20.00 -2.34
CA ILE A 537 9.99 -18.67 -1.73
C ILE A 537 10.93 -18.75 -0.53
N VAL A 538 11.83 -17.79 -0.39
CA VAL A 538 12.72 -17.66 0.76
C VAL A 538 12.08 -16.69 1.75
N LEU A 539 11.84 -17.15 2.96
CA LEU A 539 11.28 -16.37 4.06
C LEU A 539 12.35 -16.17 5.12
N GLU A 540 12.53 -14.96 5.55
CA GLU A 540 13.41 -14.62 6.66
C GLU A 540 12.58 -14.51 7.95
N ASP A 541 12.98 -15.28 8.95
CA ASP A 541 12.42 -15.35 10.28
C ASP A 541 13.55 -15.30 11.30
N ASP A 542 13.63 -14.26 12.13
CA ASP A 542 14.67 -14.06 13.14
C ASP A 542 16.10 -14.26 12.62
N ASN A 543 16.42 -13.63 11.48
CA ASN A 543 17.71 -13.74 10.77
C ASN A 543 18.05 -15.17 10.28
N ARG A 544 17.05 -16.02 10.11
CA ARG A 544 17.18 -17.33 9.47
C ARG A 544 16.36 -17.36 8.18
N GLU A 545 16.92 -17.95 7.17
CA GLU A 545 16.23 -18.11 5.89
C GLU A 545 15.61 -19.51 5.81
N TYR A 546 14.36 -19.55 5.37
CA TYR A 546 13.59 -20.78 5.18
C TYR A 546 13.08 -20.86 3.74
N GLU A 547 13.41 -21.93 3.05
CA GLU A 547 12.94 -22.21 1.70
C GLU A 547 11.59 -22.93 1.75
N VAL A 548 10.54 -22.28 1.25
CA VAL A 548 9.17 -22.78 1.29
C VAL A 548 8.69 -23.10 -0.13
N PRO A 549 8.26 -24.33 -0.43
CA PRO A 549 7.72 -24.67 -1.74
C PRO A 549 6.34 -24.05 -1.94
N ILE A 550 6.10 -23.49 -3.13
CA ILE A 550 4.81 -22.90 -3.51
C ILE A 550 3.97 -23.95 -4.22
N ALA A 551 2.84 -24.36 -3.61
CA ALA A 551 1.90 -25.24 -4.25
C ALA A 551 0.95 -24.46 -5.16
N HIS A 552 0.34 -23.40 -4.67
CA HIS A 552 -0.64 -22.60 -5.38
C HIS A 552 -0.48 -21.11 -5.15
N ILE A 553 -0.98 -20.34 -6.12
CA ILE A 553 -1.08 -18.88 -6.05
C ILE A 553 -2.56 -18.54 -5.97
N CYS A 554 -2.99 -17.87 -4.88
CA CYS A 554 -4.38 -17.56 -4.65
C CYS A 554 -4.70 -16.09 -4.88
N GLU A 555 -5.97 -15.83 -5.21
CA GLU A 555 -6.56 -14.50 -5.25
C GLU A 555 -6.49 -13.86 -3.88
N ASN A 556 -5.89 -12.68 -3.81
CA ASN A 556 -5.83 -11.85 -2.60
C ASN A 556 -5.61 -10.40 -3.01
N TYR A 557 -6.27 -9.45 -2.35
CA TYR A 557 -6.28 -8.05 -2.76
C TYR A 557 -5.53 -7.13 -1.82
N LEU A 558 -5.41 -7.48 -0.56
CA LEU A 558 -4.78 -6.66 0.47
C LEU A 558 -3.68 -7.45 1.15
N GLU A 559 -2.55 -6.79 1.36
CA GLU A 559 -1.38 -7.35 2.02
C GLU A 559 -0.81 -8.60 1.33
N HIS A 560 0.22 -9.14 1.89
CA HIS A 560 0.97 -10.28 1.37
C HIS A 560 0.80 -11.45 2.32
N TYR A 561 0.05 -12.47 1.89
CA TYR A 561 -0.21 -13.63 2.73
C TYR A 561 0.43 -14.90 2.19
N ILE A 562 0.89 -15.71 3.13
CA ILE A 562 1.38 -17.06 2.92
C ILE A 562 0.63 -17.97 3.87
N TYR A 563 0.09 -19.05 3.34
CA TYR A 563 -0.68 -20.02 4.11
C TYR A 563 -0.02 -21.40 3.99
N MET A 564 0.14 -22.11 5.09
CA MET A 564 0.67 -23.46 5.09
C MET A 564 0.03 -24.31 6.20
N THR A 565 0.17 -25.64 6.07
CA THR A 565 -0.27 -26.57 7.09
C THR A 565 0.73 -26.65 8.25
N PRO A 566 0.29 -27.08 9.45
CA PRO A 566 1.21 -27.32 10.56
C PRO A 566 2.31 -28.33 10.24
N ASP A 567 1.97 -29.38 9.51
CA ASP A 567 2.93 -30.43 9.15
C ASP A 567 4.01 -29.90 8.19
N LEU A 568 3.62 -29.02 7.27
CA LEU A 568 4.58 -28.34 6.38
C LEU A 568 5.47 -27.36 7.15
N TYR A 569 4.89 -26.61 8.09
CA TYR A 569 5.65 -25.70 8.96
C TYR A 569 6.68 -26.47 9.79
N GLU A 570 6.26 -27.51 10.51
CA GLU A 570 7.16 -28.34 11.33
C GLU A 570 8.31 -28.94 10.48
N LYS A 571 8.02 -29.36 9.26
CA LYS A 571 9.02 -29.89 8.34
C LYS A 571 10.08 -28.87 7.92
N ILE A 572 9.70 -27.58 7.78
CA ILE A 572 10.58 -26.52 7.28
C ILE A 572 11.30 -25.82 8.44
N TRP A 573 10.57 -25.43 9.50
CA TRP A 573 11.14 -24.74 10.67
C TRP A 573 11.83 -25.71 11.64
N GLY A 574 11.44 -26.99 11.62
CA GLY A 574 12.00 -28.02 12.53
C GLY A 574 11.37 -28.01 13.93
N GLU A 575 10.36 -27.21 14.14
CA GLU A 575 9.60 -27.06 15.40
C GLU A 575 8.10 -27.01 15.13
N GLN A 576 7.30 -27.35 16.12
CA GLN A 576 5.86 -27.26 15.99
C GLN A 576 5.42 -25.79 16.05
N PRO A 577 4.42 -25.39 15.22
CA PRO A 577 3.90 -24.03 15.27
C PRO A 577 3.20 -23.75 16.61
N ASP A 578 3.52 -22.63 17.22
CA ASP A 578 2.81 -22.15 18.38
C ASP A 578 1.51 -21.46 17.97
N PHE A 579 0.38 -22.04 18.30
CA PHE A 579 -0.94 -21.55 17.93
C PHE A 579 -1.48 -20.62 19.00
N LEU A 580 -0.97 -19.42 19.06
CA LEU A 580 -1.37 -18.42 20.06
C LEU A 580 -2.64 -17.67 19.64
N ASP A 581 -2.74 -17.27 18.40
CA ASP A 581 -3.78 -16.37 17.93
C ASP A 581 -5.08 -17.08 17.54
N TYR A 582 -6.17 -16.31 17.47
CA TYR A 582 -7.46 -16.84 17.09
C TYR A 582 -8.08 -16.01 15.96
N ILE A 583 -8.64 -16.70 14.96
CA ILE A 583 -9.60 -16.09 14.06
C ILE A 583 -11.02 -16.43 14.52
N LEU A 584 -11.90 -15.45 14.49
CA LEU A 584 -13.25 -15.55 15.02
C LEU A 584 -14.31 -15.30 13.96
N THR A 585 -15.34 -16.14 13.96
CA THR A 585 -16.56 -15.91 13.21
C THR A 585 -17.73 -15.80 14.17
N PHE A 586 -18.38 -14.64 14.24
CA PHE A 586 -19.56 -14.40 15.06
C PHE A 586 -20.82 -14.97 14.39
N LYS A 587 -21.89 -15.20 15.15
CA LYS A 587 -23.18 -15.62 14.61
C LYS A 587 -23.85 -14.51 13.80
N GLU A 588 -23.64 -13.28 14.20
CA GLU A 588 -24.14 -12.08 13.54
C GLU A 588 -22.98 -11.12 13.36
N ASP A 589 -22.78 -10.65 12.13
CA ASP A 589 -21.81 -9.62 11.81
C ASP A 589 -22.40 -8.25 12.17
N SER A 590 -22.13 -7.77 13.36
CA SER A 590 -22.63 -6.50 13.85
C SER A 590 -21.63 -5.81 14.79
N GLU A 591 -21.57 -4.48 14.73
CA GLU A 591 -20.75 -3.64 15.61
C GLU A 591 -21.01 -3.92 17.11
N ARG A 592 -22.24 -4.32 17.42
CA ARG A 592 -22.61 -4.71 18.77
C ARG A 592 -21.88 -5.97 19.23
N MET A 593 -21.81 -7.00 18.37
CA MET A 593 -21.12 -8.25 18.69
C MET A 593 -19.61 -8.02 18.81
N GLU A 594 -19.06 -7.23 17.90
CA GLU A 594 -17.65 -6.84 17.96
C GLU A 594 -17.32 -6.15 19.29
N THR A 595 -18.14 -5.17 19.69
CA THR A 595 -17.91 -4.44 20.95
C THR A 595 -18.12 -5.32 22.18
N GLU A 596 -19.25 -6.04 22.28
CA GLU A 596 -19.60 -6.83 23.47
C GLU A 596 -18.67 -8.04 23.69
N VAL A 597 -18.30 -8.74 22.62
CA VAL A 597 -17.41 -9.90 22.69
C VAL A 597 -15.97 -9.47 22.80
N GLY A 598 -15.54 -8.48 21.99
CA GLY A 598 -14.17 -8.02 21.97
C GLY A 598 -13.73 -7.37 23.28
N GLN A 599 -14.58 -6.52 23.89
CA GLN A 599 -14.26 -5.94 25.20
C GLN A 599 -14.05 -7.03 26.26
N LYS A 600 -14.85 -8.09 26.24
CA LYS A 600 -14.70 -9.20 27.17
C LYS A 600 -13.42 -10.00 26.92
N ILE A 601 -13.02 -10.18 25.67
CA ILE A 601 -11.76 -10.85 25.34
C ILE A 601 -10.58 -10.03 25.88
N LEU A 602 -10.59 -8.72 25.68
CA LEU A 602 -9.53 -7.82 26.16
C LEU A 602 -9.49 -7.65 27.69
N GLU A 603 -10.51 -8.15 28.43
CA GLU A 603 -10.45 -8.23 29.90
C GLU A 603 -9.53 -9.38 30.39
N TYR A 604 -9.16 -10.32 29.52
CA TYR A 604 -8.22 -11.39 29.83
C TYR A 604 -6.78 -10.93 29.62
N PRO A 605 -5.89 -11.12 30.62
CA PRO A 605 -4.50 -10.63 30.51
C PRO A 605 -3.71 -11.18 29.32
N GLY A 606 -4.05 -12.39 28.88
CA GLY A 606 -3.38 -13.02 27.73
C GLY A 606 -3.86 -12.53 26.36
N ALA A 607 -4.86 -11.64 26.28
CA ALA A 607 -5.31 -11.07 25.01
C ALA A 607 -4.70 -9.68 24.81
N LEU A 608 -3.80 -9.54 23.83
CA LEU A 608 -3.09 -8.30 23.55
C LEU A 608 -3.97 -7.32 22.73
N SER A 609 -4.56 -7.79 21.67
CA SER A 609 -5.39 -6.96 20.79
C SER A 609 -6.44 -7.78 20.04
N ILE A 610 -7.44 -7.08 19.51
CA ILE A 610 -8.43 -7.66 18.60
C ILE A 610 -8.62 -6.74 17.40
N THR A 611 -8.52 -7.30 16.23
CA THR A 611 -8.71 -6.60 14.97
C THR A 611 -9.95 -7.13 14.27
N TYR A 612 -10.82 -6.23 13.81
CA TYR A 612 -12.07 -6.57 13.11
C TYR A 612 -11.97 -6.30 11.62
N ASN A 613 -12.30 -7.30 10.80
CA ASN A 613 -12.31 -7.16 9.35
C ASN A 613 -13.28 -6.05 8.89
N ARG A 614 -14.40 -5.89 9.57
CA ARG A 614 -15.35 -4.82 9.30
C ARG A 614 -14.76 -3.43 9.53
N SER A 615 -14.01 -3.23 10.60
CA SER A 615 -13.33 -1.95 10.85
C SER A 615 -12.32 -1.64 9.76
N ILE A 616 -11.57 -2.65 9.30
CA ILE A 616 -10.64 -2.52 8.18
C ILE A 616 -11.42 -2.21 6.89
N GLU A 617 -12.52 -2.91 6.62
CA GLU A 617 -13.39 -2.65 5.47
C GLU A 617 -13.95 -1.22 5.48
N GLU A 618 -14.44 -0.73 6.62
CA GLU A 618 -14.94 0.63 6.78
C GLU A 618 -13.82 1.67 6.58
N GLN A 619 -12.64 1.44 7.14
CA GLN A 619 -11.48 2.31 6.96
C GLN A 619 -11.04 2.36 5.50
N LEU A 620 -10.97 1.21 4.83
CA LEU A 620 -10.67 1.11 3.41
C LEU A 620 -11.73 1.83 2.56
N ASN A 621 -13.01 1.61 2.82
CA ASN A 621 -14.08 2.28 2.10
C ASN A 621 -14.02 3.79 2.28
N ASN A 622 -13.70 4.29 3.47
CA ASN A 622 -13.51 5.71 3.73
C ASN A 622 -12.29 6.27 2.98
N MET A 623 -11.18 5.56 2.99
CA MET A 623 -9.98 5.90 2.24
C MET A 623 -10.23 5.88 0.73
N LEU A 624 -10.89 4.85 0.23
CA LEU A 624 -11.21 4.69 -1.19
C LEU A 624 -12.26 5.70 -1.67
N SER A 625 -13.17 6.14 -0.80
CA SER A 625 -14.16 7.17 -1.14
C SER A 625 -13.52 8.51 -1.51
N SER A 626 -12.33 8.81 -0.99
CA SER A 626 -11.57 10.01 -1.37
C SER A 626 -11.15 9.97 -2.84
N LEU A 627 -10.92 8.77 -3.38
CA LEU A 627 -10.59 8.57 -4.79
C LEU A 627 -11.78 8.83 -5.72
N ASP A 628 -13.02 8.75 -5.23
CA ASP A 628 -14.22 9.04 -6.02
C ASP A 628 -14.16 10.45 -6.64
N MET A 629 -13.59 11.44 -5.94
CA MET A 629 -13.44 12.79 -6.47
C MET A 629 -12.46 12.83 -7.66
N VAL A 630 -11.38 12.09 -7.61
CA VAL A 630 -10.42 11.96 -8.72
C VAL A 630 -11.09 11.29 -9.92
N MET A 631 -11.88 10.23 -9.67
CA MET A 631 -12.64 9.54 -10.71
C MET A 631 -13.66 10.46 -11.36
N VAL A 632 -14.39 11.27 -10.58
CA VAL A 632 -15.32 12.28 -11.11
C VAL A 632 -14.60 13.27 -12.04
N VAL A 633 -13.42 13.74 -11.67
CA VAL A 633 -12.60 14.63 -12.52
C VAL A 633 -12.25 13.96 -13.84
N LEU A 634 -11.83 12.68 -13.81
CA LEU A 634 -11.52 11.93 -15.01
C LEU A 634 -12.75 11.73 -15.90
N ILE A 635 -13.89 11.37 -15.33
CA ILE A 635 -15.15 11.18 -16.05
C ILE A 635 -15.64 12.49 -16.66
N VAL A 636 -15.58 13.59 -15.92
CA VAL A 636 -15.97 14.92 -16.43
C VAL A 636 -15.04 15.35 -17.55
N SER A 637 -13.74 15.18 -17.40
CA SER A 637 -12.73 15.51 -18.44
C SER A 637 -12.95 14.69 -19.70
N ALA A 638 -13.20 13.37 -19.57
CA ALA A 638 -13.55 12.50 -20.69
C ALA A 638 -14.88 12.90 -21.35
N GLY A 639 -15.86 13.30 -20.54
CA GLY A 639 -17.15 13.79 -21.02
C GLY A 639 -17.04 15.11 -21.82
N LEU A 640 -16.26 16.06 -21.33
CA LEU A 640 -15.95 17.30 -22.05
C LEU A 640 -15.23 17.03 -23.37
N LEU A 641 -14.28 16.09 -23.36
CA LEU A 641 -13.61 15.66 -24.57
C LEU A 641 -14.58 15.03 -25.56
N ALA A 642 -15.48 14.15 -25.09
CA ALA A 642 -16.53 13.54 -25.90
C ALA A 642 -17.42 14.60 -26.55
N PHE A 643 -17.85 15.60 -25.77
CA PHE A 643 -18.63 16.71 -26.28
C PHE A 643 -17.90 17.47 -27.41
N VAL A 644 -16.64 17.86 -27.19
CA VAL A 644 -15.84 18.60 -28.18
C VAL A 644 -15.66 17.79 -29.46
N VAL A 645 -15.33 16.51 -29.33
CA VAL A 645 -15.16 15.59 -30.48
C VAL A 645 -16.46 15.46 -31.27
N LEU A 646 -17.57 15.14 -30.58
CA LEU A 646 -18.88 14.97 -31.20
C LEU A 646 -19.36 16.25 -31.87
N TYR A 647 -19.20 17.40 -31.19
CA TYR A 647 -19.56 18.72 -31.76
C TYR A 647 -18.78 19.01 -33.04
N ASN A 648 -17.44 18.82 -32.99
CA ASN A 648 -16.59 19.07 -34.14
C ASN A 648 -16.93 18.16 -35.31
N LEU A 649 -17.09 16.85 -35.05
CA LEU A 649 -17.45 15.88 -36.12
C LEU A 649 -18.83 16.12 -36.70
N SER A 650 -19.82 16.46 -35.85
CA SER A 650 -21.18 16.80 -36.33
C SER A 650 -21.18 18.09 -37.12
N ASN A 651 -20.42 19.09 -36.68
CA ASN A 651 -20.25 20.34 -37.42
C ASN A 651 -19.64 20.11 -38.80
N ILE A 652 -18.60 19.28 -38.89
CA ILE A 652 -17.98 18.86 -40.12
C ILE A 652 -19.00 18.16 -41.02
N ASN A 653 -19.75 17.20 -40.50
CA ASN A 653 -20.73 16.45 -41.27
C ASN A 653 -21.79 17.37 -41.94
N ILE A 654 -22.27 18.35 -41.20
CA ILE A 654 -23.27 19.30 -41.68
C ILE A 654 -22.66 20.20 -42.79
N THR A 655 -21.48 20.75 -42.56
CA THR A 655 -20.89 21.72 -43.49
C THR A 655 -20.46 21.05 -44.81
N GLU A 656 -19.87 19.85 -44.77
CA GLU A 656 -19.52 19.08 -45.98
C GLU A 656 -20.73 18.76 -46.86
N ARG A 657 -21.91 18.65 -46.24
CA ARG A 657 -23.16 18.29 -46.92
C ARG A 657 -24.13 19.45 -47.08
N GLN A 658 -23.68 20.69 -46.80
CA GLN A 658 -24.53 21.86 -46.81
C GLN A 658 -25.33 22.01 -48.10
N ARG A 659 -24.69 21.76 -49.27
CA ARG A 659 -25.35 21.75 -50.56
C ARG A 659 -26.40 20.65 -50.70
N GLU A 660 -26.03 19.42 -50.33
CA GLU A 660 -26.97 18.27 -50.34
C GLU A 660 -28.19 18.57 -49.47
N LEU A 661 -27.95 19.11 -48.30
CA LEU A 661 -28.98 19.46 -47.32
C LEU A 661 -29.85 20.64 -47.81
N ALA A 662 -29.23 21.65 -48.45
CA ALA A 662 -29.95 22.76 -49.06
C ALA A 662 -30.82 22.26 -50.22
N THR A 663 -30.31 21.36 -51.08
CA THR A 663 -31.10 20.74 -52.15
C THR A 663 -32.31 19.98 -51.62
N ILE A 664 -32.15 19.18 -50.53
CA ILE A 664 -33.24 18.44 -49.88
C ILE A 664 -34.29 19.44 -49.32
N LYS A 665 -33.87 20.56 -48.72
CA LYS A 665 -34.78 21.61 -48.28
C LYS A 665 -35.56 22.24 -49.41
N VAL A 666 -34.90 22.55 -50.56
CA VAL A 666 -35.56 23.09 -51.76
C VAL A 666 -36.59 22.09 -52.33
N LEU A 667 -36.31 20.78 -52.21
CA LEU A 667 -37.29 19.74 -52.62
C LEU A 667 -38.49 19.62 -51.67
N GLY A 668 -38.59 20.48 -50.65
CA GLY A 668 -39.76 20.57 -49.76
C GLY A 668 -39.71 19.74 -48.48
N PHE A 669 -38.56 19.19 -48.12
CA PHE A 669 -38.39 18.50 -46.81
C PHE A 669 -38.40 19.50 -45.68
N TYR A 670 -39.07 19.15 -44.57
CA TYR A 670 -39.09 19.95 -43.34
C TYR A 670 -37.74 19.94 -42.65
N ASP A 671 -37.46 20.98 -41.86
CA ASP A 671 -36.21 21.08 -41.08
C ASP A 671 -35.97 19.87 -40.18
N SER A 672 -37.03 19.30 -39.63
CA SER A 672 -36.99 18.07 -38.79
C SER A 672 -36.57 16.84 -39.58
N GLU A 673 -37.01 16.71 -40.82
CA GLU A 673 -36.70 15.59 -41.72
C GLU A 673 -35.24 15.65 -42.20
N VAL A 674 -34.78 16.84 -42.51
CA VAL A 674 -33.37 17.12 -42.87
C VAL A 674 -32.45 16.82 -41.68
N SER A 675 -32.85 17.27 -40.50
CA SER A 675 -32.12 16.95 -39.26
C SER A 675 -32.12 15.44 -38.98
N ALA A 676 -33.24 14.78 -39.12
CA ALA A 676 -33.33 13.33 -38.94
C ALA A 676 -32.45 12.55 -39.92
N TYR A 677 -32.28 13.05 -41.14
CA TYR A 677 -31.39 12.44 -42.12
C TYR A 677 -29.90 12.49 -41.71
N VAL A 678 -29.44 13.65 -41.22
CA VAL A 678 -28.08 13.81 -40.67
C VAL A 678 -27.89 13.04 -39.37
N PHE A 679 -28.83 13.14 -38.46
CA PHE A 679 -28.72 12.54 -37.13
C PHE A 679 -28.73 11.02 -37.13
N ARG A 680 -29.43 10.36 -38.10
CA ARG A 680 -29.35 8.90 -38.27
C ARG A 680 -27.92 8.41 -38.47
N GLU A 681 -27.12 9.16 -39.27
CA GLU A 681 -25.72 8.83 -39.49
C GLU A 681 -24.91 9.03 -38.20
N ASN A 682 -25.12 10.14 -37.48
CA ASN A 682 -24.45 10.42 -36.21
C ASN A 682 -24.83 9.37 -35.13
N VAL A 683 -26.09 8.98 -35.05
CA VAL A 683 -26.56 7.93 -34.12
C VAL A 683 -25.89 6.59 -34.42
N LEU A 684 -25.83 6.19 -35.70
CA LEU A 684 -25.11 4.97 -36.09
C LEU A 684 -23.63 5.01 -35.69
N LEU A 685 -22.97 6.13 -35.98
CA LEU A 685 -21.57 6.33 -35.63
C LEU A 685 -21.38 6.30 -34.11
N THR A 686 -22.31 6.90 -33.37
CA THR A 686 -22.26 6.87 -31.90
C THR A 686 -22.40 5.45 -31.37
N ILE A 687 -23.36 4.67 -31.86
CA ILE A 687 -23.55 3.28 -31.42
C ILE A 687 -22.31 2.44 -31.73
N ILE A 688 -21.78 2.53 -32.96
CA ILE A 688 -20.56 1.81 -33.35
C ILE A 688 -19.36 2.32 -32.52
N GLY A 689 -19.27 3.63 -32.29
CA GLY A 689 -18.23 4.24 -31.45
C GLY A 689 -18.30 3.79 -30.00
N VAL A 690 -19.50 3.68 -29.44
CA VAL A 690 -19.72 3.17 -28.06
C VAL A 690 -19.27 1.71 -27.95
N VAL A 691 -19.63 0.87 -28.92
CA VAL A 691 -19.21 -0.55 -28.92
C VAL A 691 -17.68 -0.65 -29.08
N ALA A 692 -17.11 0.08 -30.03
CA ALA A 692 -15.66 0.10 -30.24
C ALA A 692 -14.92 0.68 -29.02
N GLY A 693 -15.50 1.72 -28.42
CA GLY A 693 -14.98 2.34 -27.19
C GLY A 693 -15.07 1.43 -25.98
N GLY A 694 -16.13 0.64 -25.89
CA GLY A 694 -16.25 -0.40 -24.84
C GLY A 694 -15.12 -1.42 -24.95
N VAL A 695 -14.85 -1.93 -26.16
CA VAL A 695 -13.73 -2.86 -26.38
C VAL A 695 -12.39 -2.21 -26.09
N LEU A 696 -12.14 -1.01 -26.61
CA LEU A 696 -10.91 -0.26 -26.35
C LEU A 696 -10.77 0.06 -24.86
N GLY A 697 -11.87 0.38 -24.20
CA GLY A 697 -11.91 0.69 -22.77
C GLY A 697 -11.50 -0.48 -21.88
N ILE A 698 -11.87 -1.71 -22.26
CA ILE A 698 -11.41 -2.91 -21.53
C ILE A 698 -9.88 -3.03 -21.57
N PHE A 699 -9.28 -2.90 -22.75
CA PHE A 699 -7.83 -2.98 -22.89
C PHE A 699 -7.12 -1.82 -22.15
N LEU A 700 -7.68 -0.64 -22.26
CA LEU A 700 -7.14 0.55 -21.62
C LEU A 700 -7.29 0.46 -20.09
N HIS A 701 -8.44 0.01 -19.60
CA HIS A 701 -8.66 -0.21 -18.18
C HIS A 701 -7.65 -1.22 -17.62
N ARG A 702 -7.48 -2.36 -18.30
CA ARG A 702 -6.51 -3.36 -17.89
C ARG A 702 -5.09 -2.79 -17.81
N PHE A 703 -4.71 -1.99 -18.79
CA PHE A 703 -3.40 -1.34 -18.80
C PHE A 703 -3.25 -0.32 -17.65
N VAL A 704 -4.26 0.54 -17.46
CA VAL A 704 -4.21 1.58 -16.43
C VAL A 704 -4.22 0.94 -15.03
N ILE A 705 -5.11 -0.02 -14.78
CA ILE A 705 -5.25 -0.64 -13.46
C ILE A 705 -3.97 -1.34 -13.01
N THR A 706 -3.26 -2.01 -13.95
CA THR A 706 -1.97 -2.65 -13.63
C THR A 706 -0.83 -1.65 -13.45
N THR A 707 -0.91 -0.48 -14.09
CA THR A 707 0.14 0.56 -14.00
C THR A 707 0.01 1.39 -12.72
N VAL A 708 -1.21 1.52 -12.20
CA VAL A 708 -1.54 2.35 -11.03
C VAL A 708 -1.54 1.54 -9.74
N GLU A 709 -1.50 0.22 -9.87
CA GLU A 709 -1.50 -0.70 -8.74
C GLU A 709 -0.30 -0.48 -7.81
N VAL A 710 -0.53 -0.66 -6.53
CA VAL A 710 0.47 -0.47 -5.48
C VAL A 710 0.97 -1.82 -4.96
N ASP A 711 2.11 -1.81 -4.28
CA ASP A 711 2.72 -3.06 -3.85
C ASP A 711 1.88 -3.75 -2.77
N ALA A 712 1.42 -3.04 -1.76
CA ALA A 712 0.58 -3.59 -0.70
C ALA A 712 -0.84 -4.00 -1.12
N CYS A 713 -1.30 -3.62 -2.34
CA CYS A 713 -2.68 -3.85 -2.74
C CYS A 713 -2.79 -4.25 -4.21
N MET A 714 -3.44 -5.36 -4.48
CA MET A 714 -3.85 -5.74 -5.83
C MET A 714 -5.23 -5.13 -6.13
N PHE A 715 -5.37 -4.46 -7.26
CA PHE A 715 -6.66 -3.91 -7.65
C PHE A 715 -7.52 -4.94 -8.39
N GLY A 716 -8.83 -4.86 -8.21
CA GLY A 716 -9.78 -5.66 -8.97
C GLY A 716 -9.61 -5.47 -10.48
N ARG A 717 -9.81 -6.53 -11.26
CA ARG A 717 -9.63 -6.49 -12.72
C ARG A 717 -10.96 -6.37 -13.47
N ASN A 718 -12.06 -6.31 -12.75
CA ASN A 718 -13.40 -6.37 -13.31
C ASN A 718 -13.98 -4.97 -13.51
N ILE A 719 -14.71 -4.80 -14.62
CA ILE A 719 -15.53 -3.61 -14.85
C ILE A 719 -16.99 -4.07 -14.69
N ALA A 720 -17.74 -3.44 -13.82
CA ALA A 720 -19.14 -3.75 -13.62
C ALA A 720 -19.95 -3.57 -14.94
N PRO A 721 -20.87 -4.47 -15.28
CA PRO A 721 -21.72 -4.31 -16.45
C PRO A 721 -22.49 -2.98 -16.48
N LEU A 722 -22.82 -2.47 -15.30
CA LEU A 722 -23.50 -1.18 -15.14
C LEU A 722 -22.63 -0.03 -15.64
N SER A 723 -21.32 -0.07 -15.43
CA SER A 723 -20.37 0.97 -15.87
C SER A 723 -20.28 1.05 -17.40
N PHE A 724 -20.40 -0.06 -18.12
CA PHE A 724 -20.56 -0.05 -19.58
C PHE A 724 -21.83 0.67 -20.01
N VAL A 725 -22.93 0.37 -19.33
CA VAL A 725 -24.24 0.97 -19.63
C VAL A 725 -24.21 2.48 -19.34
N ILE A 726 -23.72 2.87 -18.18
CA ILE A 726 -23.64 4.29 -17.78
C ILE A 726 -22.74 5.08 -18.73
N SER A 727 -21.53 4.59 -19.00
CA SER A 727 -20.60 5.24 -19.95
C SER A 727 -21.19 5.37 -21.34
N GLY A 728 -21.87 4.31 -21.81
CA GLY A 728 -22.59 4.31 -23.09
C GLY A 728 -23.75 5.32 -23.11
N LEU A 729 -24.57 5.35 -22.05
CA LEU A 729 -25.67 6.30 -21.93
C LEU A 729 -25.20 7.75 -21.87
N ILE A 730 -24.14 8.04 -21.13
CA ILE A 730 -23.56 9.39 -21.06
C ILE A 730 -23.01 9.80 -22.44
N THR A 731 -22.30 8.89 -23.14
CA THR A 731 -21.80 9.16 -24.50
C THR A 731 -22.95 9.40 -25.47
N CYS A 732 -24.01 8.60 -25.41
CA CYS A 732 -25.22 8.78 -26.18
C CYS A 732 -25.94 10.10 -25.81
N GLY A 733 -25.97 10.47 -24.53
CA GLY A 733 -26.50 11.72 -24.03
C GLY A 733 -25.76 12.93 -24.61
N PHE A 734 -24.43 12.93 -24.61
CA PHE A 734 -23.64 13.94 -25.28
C PHE A 734 -23.92 14.00 -26.79
N SER A 735 -24.03 12.84 -27.44
CA SER A 735 -24.38 12.79 -28.86
C SER A 735 -25.77 13.37 -29.13
N ALA A 736 -26.75 13.06 -28.31
CA ALA A 736 -28.11 13.64 -28.40
C ALA A 736 -28.11 15.15 -28.16
N PHE A 737 -27.35 15.62 -27.16
CA PHE A 737 -27.21 17.04 -26.86
C PHE A 737 -26.54 17.79 -28.02
N VAL A 738 -25.43 17.26 -28.56
CA VAL A 738 -24.77 17.85 -29.74
C VAL A 738 -25.68 17.88 -30.94
N ASN A 739 -26.42 16.80 -31.20
CA ASN A 739 -27.41 16.75 -32.28
C ASN A 739 -28.51 17.81 -32.08
N GLY A 740 -28.95 18.03 -30.84
CA GLY A 740 -29.90 19.11 -30.51
C GLY A 740 -29.32 20.49 -30.84
N VAL A 741 -28.07 20.78 -30.44
CA VAL A 741 -27.39 22.04 -30.80
C VAL A 741 -27.26 22.19 -32.29
N MET A 742 -26.93 21.12 -33.00
CA MET A 742 -26.74 21.12 -34.47
C MET A 742 -28.07 21.28 -35.21
N HIS A 743 -29.22 20.88 -34.62
CA HIS A 743 -30.51 21.16 -35.21
C HIS A 743 -30.74 22.66 -35.46
N PHE A 744 -30.38 23.50 -34.48
CA PHE A 744 -30.49 24.95 -34.61
C PHE A 744 -29.56 25.49 -35.72
N LYS A 745 -28.40 24.89 -35.93
CA LYS A 745 -27.48 25.23 -37.00
C LYS A 745 -28.02 24.80 -38.35
N LEU A 746 -28.60 23.61 -38.47
CA LEU A 746 -29.22 23.11 -39.70
C LEU A 746 -30.41 23.96 -40.11
N LYS A 747 -31.18 24.50 -39.16
CA LYS A 747 -32.30 25.39 -39.43
C LYS A 747 -31.85 26.70 -40.09
N LYS A 748 -30.64 27.21 -39.73
CA LYS A 748 -30.06 28.46 -40.25
C LYS A 748 -29.37 28.34 -41.62
N ILE A 749 -29.39 27.15 -42.24
CA ILE A 749 -28.77 26.98 -43.58
C ILE A 749 -29.61 27.76 -44.60
N ASP A 750 -29.01 28.77 -45.22
CA ASP A 750 -29.60 29.51 -46.32
C ASP A 750 -29.55 28.66 -47.62
N MET A 751 -30.73 28.38 -48.16
CA MET A 751 -30.93 27.55 -49.36
C MET A 751 -30.39 28.23 -50.59
N VAL A 752 -30.56 29.56 -50.72
CA VAL A 752 -30.18 30.35 -51.90
C VAL A 752 -28.69 30.53 -51.97
N GLU A 753 -28.07 30.92 -50.88
CA GLU A 753 -26.62 31.13 -50.80
C GLU A 753 -25.84 29.83 -50.96
N SER A 754 -26.35 28.72 -50.33
CA SER A 754 -25.73 27.41 -50.42
C SER A 754 -25.75 26.80 -51.82
N LEU A 755 -26.70 27.19 -52.68
CA LEU A 755 -26.80 26.75 -54.08
C LEU A 755 -26.13 27.70 -55.07
N LYS A 756 -25.98 28.99 -54.74
CA LYS A 756 -25.32 30.02 -55.58
C LYS A 756 -23.78 29.93 -55.58
N SER A 757 -23.16 29.25 -54.65
CA SER A 757 -21.70 29.25 -54.47
C SER A 757 -20.92 28.45 -55.52
N VAL A 758 -21.34 28.37 -56.77
CA VAL A 758 -20.69 27.66 -57.89
C VAL A 758 -20.52 28.50 -59.12
N GLU A 759 -20.68 29.80 -59.04
CA GLU A 759 -20.18 30.66 -60.16
C GLU A 759 -18.86 31.33 -59.79
#